data_a7b8c2a4885bdab579395025156a8a5f
#
_entry.id   a7b8c2a4885bdab579395025156a8a5f
#
_cell.length_a   1.000
_cell.length_b   1.000
_cell.length_c   1.000
_cell.angle_alpha   90.00
_cell.angle_beta   90.00
_cell.angle_gamma   90.00
#
_symmetry.space_group_name_H-M   'P 1'
#
loop_
_entity.id
_entity.type
_entity.pdbx_description
1 polymer ?
#
loop_
_entity_poly.entity_id
_entity_poly.type
_entity_poly.pdbx_seq_one_letter_code
_entity_poly.pdbx_strand_id
1 'polypeptide(L)'
;MLSAASIFSCAFLTCALARHFDAGEKSFAGRLPRDLSGDEERRSWQKSALNGHSCPTFPGVQSALLNNTHTFNFKVRTMGSLSLAWVGDESGVLLVLTTFQVPLFMMRFGQSNLYRSEDFGKTFTDVTYLINHTFIQTEFGIAVSPDHSGKVILTGDVSDIGGFRLFRSQDFGRTFTSYELPFEPLIQMLYNPGDSNILLTLSIKLDLWLSEDIGATWRKIHDSVCLVRWGAKNSIYFTTNYNGSCNHKGMLELRKTTDYGRSFQTIATTVYSFVLGGKFVFASIMTGKGTERMIHVSADGGTIWNIAQLPAVNHDQFYSILAFNEDMVFMHVDDPEDSGIGTIYVSDDRGAVFSKSLERHLFTTTGSDTDFTAITSLRGVYMTSVLTEDGAVETVITFDQGARWQRLRRPQNSQCDTETSTNRPNKCRLHIHATYSTAMKMNVPMLPLSQTNAVGLILAHGSVGDAESTVMPDVYVSDDGGYSWWLSLRGPHHYAVLDSGALLVGVEHTNLAVNQIKFSTDEGRCWHTYNFTNDRFHFSGMDSEPGSRSMNVSLWGYRNDFTKWVVITIDFRKLLARDCDDEDYMPWLAHSADPGRPDDGCVLGFKETLLRLRKDSACWNGRDFAVSKQLSPCPCTLDDYHCDFGYYRPHNSSECVEQEEMKGLPLEFCLNGTTEELQTSGYRKIPGDKCEFGFQPVRKETDLRRRCTSNAMYPISLTESSSPSAAIISVVVLAMLLASAMVGVWLVKKYICGGRFLVHRYSVMREHVEANKIEGVDDVDAQYMETGAAQYTEDSDQDLLE
;
A
#
# COMPACT_ATOMS: atom_id res chain seq x y z
N MET A 1 3.08 -14.28 6.71
CA MET A 1 4.04 -13.76 5.71
C MET A 1 3.28 -13.53 4.43
N LEU A 2 2.70 -12.36 4.29
CA LEU A 2 2.00 -11.97 3.07
C LEU A 2 2.96 -11.14 2.25
N SER A 3 3.29 -11.66 1.07
CA SER A 3 4.19 -11.09 0.10
C SER A 3 3.67 -9.73 -0.36
N ALA A 4 4.48 -8.71 -0.22
CA ALA A 4 4.28 -7.36 -0.77
C ALA A 4 4.36 -7.32 -2.32
N ALA A 5 4.29 -8.45 -2.98
CA ALA A 5 4.51 -8.57 -4.43
C ALA A 5 3.31 -8.16 -5.30
N SER A 6 2.13 -7.94 -4.72
CA SER A 6 0.94 -7.58 -5.51
C SER A 6 0.74 -6.08 -5.75
N ILE A 7 1.56 -5.23 -5.13
CA ILE A 7 1.36 -3.76 -5.18
C ILE A 7 2.04 -3.10 -6.38
N PHE A 8 2.95 -3.79 -7.07
CA PHE A 8 3.75 -3.18 -8.13
C PHE A 8 3.17 -3.24 -9.56
N SER A 9 2.01 -3.85 -9.76
CA SER A 9 1.50 -4.05 -11.14
C SER A 9 0.62 -2.92 -11.69
N CYS A 10 0.14 -1.97 -10.88
CA CYS A 10 -0.81 -0.95 -11.35
C CYS A 10 -0.28 0.48 -11.48
N ALA A 11 0.96 0.80 -11.06
CA ALA A 11 1.44 2.18 -11.05
C ALA A 11 1.97 2.72 -12.39
N PHE A 12 1.88 2.02 -13.50
CA PHE A 12 2.54 2.42 -14.75
C PHE A 12 1.62 2.55 -15.97
N LEU A 13 0.49 3.25 -15.89
CA LEU A 13 -0.16 3.68 -17.15
C LEU A 13 -1.19 4.81 -16.98
N THR A 14 -0.75 5.99 -16.60
CA THR A 14 -1.51 7.20 -16.92
C THR A 14 -0.56 8.33 -17.29
N CYS A 15 -0.13 8.35 -18.53
CA CYS A 15 0.43 9.56 -19.14
C CYS A 15 0.40 9.47 -20.66
N ALA A 16 -0.66 9.95 -21.26
CA ALA A 16 -0.63 10.53 -22.60
C ALA A 16 -2.00 11.12 -22.98
N LEU A 17 -2.22 12.38 -22.63
CA LEU A 17 -3.09 13.28 -23.40
C LEU A 17 -2.51 14.69 -23.32
N ALA A 18 -1.57 14.96 -24.20
CA ALA A 18 -1.16 16.32 -24.52
C ALA A 18 -2.24 16.96 -25.38
N ARG A 19 -2.95 17.94 -24.86
CA ARG A 19 -3.69 18.91 -25.65
C ARG A 19 -2.80 20.12 -25.89
N HIS A 20 -2.55 20.42 -27.16
CA HIS A 20 -2.12 21.72 -27.63
C HIS A 20 -3.05 22.82 -27.10
N PHE A 21 -2.48 23.79 -26.44
CA PHE A 21 -2.97 25.17 -26.44
C PHE A 21 -1.76 26.10 -26.59
N ASP A 22 -1.83 26.82 -27.66
CA ASP A 22 -0.99 27.94 -28.01
C ASP A 22 -1.36 29.13 -27.13
N ALA A 23 -0.41 29.84 -26.55
CA ALA A 23 -0.33 31.29 -26.45
C ALA A 23 0.68 31.77 -25.39
N GLY A 24 1.58 32.60 -25.79
CA GLY A 24 2.15 33.65 -24.95
C GLY A 24 3.59 33.50 -24.52
N GLU A 25 4.49 33.92 -25.41
CA GLU A 25 5.88 34.27 -25.10
C GLU A 25 5.97 35.16 -23.86
N LYS A 26 6.72 34.76 -22.86
CA LYS A 26 7.55 35.64 -22.04
C LYS A 26 8.89 34.95 -21.79
N SER A 27 9.90 35.55 -22.34
CA SER A 27 11.30 35.20 -22.26
C SER A 27 11.77 35.10 -20.80
N PHE A 28 12.24 33.95 -20.42
CA PHE A 28 13.22 33.80 -19.35
C PHE A 28 14.50 33.27 -19.94
N ALA A 29 15.57 34.02 -19.73
CA ALA A 29 16.89 33.79 -20.24
C ALA A 29 17.39 32.39 -19.88
N GLY A 30 17.56 31.56 -20.89
CA GLY A 30 18.18 30.28 -20.77
C GLY A 30 19.63 30.38 -20.32
N ARG A 31 19.99 29.64 -19.29
CA ARG A 31 21.39 29.29 -19.07
C ARG A 31 21.71 28.10 -19.97
N LEU A 32 22.69 28.33 -20.81
CA LEU A 32 23.32 27.36 -21.71
C LEU A 32 23.80 26.10 -20.97
N PRO A 33 23.82 24.93 -21.64
CA PRO A 33 24.36 23.70 -21.08
C PRO A 33 25.84 23.86 -20.75
N ARG A 34 26.20 23.42 -19.55
CA ARG A 34 27.59 23.38 -19.11
C ARG A 34 28.40 22.38 -19.91
N ASP A 35 29.58 22.81 -20.24
CA ASP A 35 30.66 22.17 -20.97
C ASP A 35 30.93 20.71 -20.60
N LEU A 36 31.20 19.92 -21.62
CA LEU A 36 31.63 18.52 -21.60
C LEU A 36 33.01 18.27 -20.92
N SER A 37 33.67 19.31 -20.41
CA SER A 37 34.95 19.19 -19.70
C SER A 37 34.83 18.60 -18.28
N GLY A 38 33.62 18.53 -17.72
CA GLY A 38 33.37 17.93 -16.40
C GLY A 38 33.44 16.39 -16.36
N ASP A 39 33.37 15.72 -17.49
CA ASP A 39 33.33 14.25 -17.52
C ASP A 39 34.72 13.58 -17.30
N GLU A 40 35.79 14.21 -17.67
CA GLU A 40 37.13 13.68 -17.39
C GLU A 40 37.54 13.88 -15.92
N GLU A 41 37.22 15.01 -15.33
CA GLU A 41 37.40 15.24 -13.90
C GLU A 41 36.51 14.31 -13.06
N ARG A 42 35.28 14.07 -13.47
CA ARG A 42 34.35 13.09 -12.81
C ARG A 42 34.87 11.66 -12.89
N ARG A 43 35.49 11.23 -14.00
CA ARG A 43 36.11 9.91 -14.14
C ARG A 43 37.38 9.74 -13.28
N SER A 44 38.09 10.83 -13.01
CA SER A 44 39.26 10.80 -12.15
C SER A 44 38.88 10.61 -10.67
N TRP A 45 37.78 11.19 -10.23
CA TRP A 45 37.28 11.04 -8.86
C TRP A 45 36.74 9.63 -8.58
N GLN A 46 36.10 8.98 -9.54
CA GLN A 46 35.70 7.57 -9.40
C GLN A 46 36.90 6.63 -9.19
N LYS A 47 38.02 6.93 -9.82
CA LYS A 47 39.25 6.16 -9.61
C LYS A 47 39.91 6.42 -8.25
N SER A 48 39.72 7.60 -7.68
CA SER A 48 40.41 7.99 -6.43
C SER A 48 39.66 7.52 -5.19
N ALA A 49 38.31 7.39 -5.25
CA ALA A 49 37.50 6.90 -4.14
C ALA A 49 37.49 5.38 -3.96
N LEU A 50 38.01 4.65 -4.95
CA LEU A 50 38.14 3.18 -4.96
C LEU A 50 39.49 2.69 -4.36
N ASN A 51 40.18 3.48 -3.55
CA ASN A 51 41.44 3.07 -2.96
C ASN A 51 41.28 1.81 -2.11
N GLY A 52 41.50 0.64 -2.73
CA GLY A 52 41.56 -0.68 -2.12
C GLY A 52 40.53 -1.70 -2.62
N HIS A 53 39.51 -1.30 -3.37
CA HIS A 53 38.54 -2.24 -3.94
C HIS A 53 38.84 -2.50 -5.41
N SER A 54 39.23 -3.73 -5.73
CA SER A 54 39.45 -4.18 -7.10
C SER A 54 38.10 -4.63 -7.68
N CYS A 55 37.60 -3.90 -8.70
CA CYS A 55 36.37 -4.31 -9.37
C CYS A 55 36.52 -5.68 -10.03
N PRO A 56 35.54 -6.58 -9.89
CA PRO A 56 35.52 -7.83 -10.63
C PRO A 56 35.66 -7.59 -12.13
N THR A 57 36.32 -8.48 -12.84
CA THR A 57 36.43 -8.38 -14.30
C THR A 57 35.73 -9.53 -14.97
N PHE A 58 34.95 -9.24 -15.99
CA PHE A 58 34.17 -10.21 -16.76
C PHE A 58 34.64 -10.22 -18.24
N PRO A 59 35.73 -10.94 -18.56
CA PRO A 59 36.20 -11.02 -19.92
C PRO A 59 35.18 -11.74 -20.78
N GLY A 60 34.86 -11.16 -21.97
CA GLY A 60 33.89 -11.74 -22.88
C GLY A 60 32.41 -11.55 -22.51
N VAL A 61 32.10 -10.68 -21.59
CA VAL A 61 30.73 -10.35 -21.14
C VAL A 61 29.76 -10.14 -22.30
N GLN A 62 30.16 -9.35 -23.29
CA GLN A 62 29.31 -9.03 -24.45
C GLN A 62 28.90 -10.30 -25.23
N SER A 63 29.84 -11.22 -25.48
CA SER A 63 29.54 -12.47 -26.18
C SER A 63 28.76 -13.47 -25.32
N ALA A 64 29.05 -13.52 -24.02
CA ALA A 64 28.35 -14.41 -23.09
C ALA A 64 26.88 -14.05 -22.94
N LEU A 65 26.55 -12.76 -22.80
CA LEU A 65 25.19 -12.29 -22.63
C LEU A 65 24.42 -12.19 -23.96
N LEU A 66 25.09 -11.94 -25.09
CA LEU A 66 24.43 -11.84 -26.39
C LEU A 66 23.70 -13.14 -26.77
N ASN A 67 24.30 -14.30 -26.49
CA ASN A 67 23.70 -15.61 -26.74
C ASN A 67 22.57 -15.95 -25.75
N ASN A 68 22.41 -15.17 -24.68
CA ASN A 68 21.40 -15.34 -23.63
C ASN A 68 20.45 -14.13 -23.57
N THR A 69 20.41 -13.34 -24.62
CA THR A 69 19.47 -12.23 -24.78
C THR A 69 18.41 -12.59 -25.82
N HIS A 70 17.17 -12.58 -25.38
CA HIS A 70 16.01 -13.00 -26.18
C HIS A 70 15.12 -11.81 -26.44
N THR A 71 14.68 -11.63 -27.68
CA THR A 71 13.78 -10.54 -28.06
C THR A 71 12.46 -11.10 -28.59
N PHE A 72 11.36 -10.64 -28.04
CA PHE A 72 10.03 -10.97 -28.54
C PHE A 72 9.27 -9.68 -28.90
N ASN A 73 8.61 -9.70 -30.07
CA ASN A 73 7.80 -8.59 -30.57
C ASN A 73 6.33 -8.98 -30.51
N PHE A 74 5.55 -8.24 -29.72
CA PHE A 74 4.12 -8.46 -29.64
C PHE A 74 3.43 -7.94 -30.90
N LYS A 75 2.33 -8.59 -31.26
CA LYS A 75 1.57 -8.22 -32.48
C LYS A 75 0.71 -6.97 -32.32
N VAL A 76 0.54 -6.51 -31.08
CA VAL A 76 -0.40 -5.47 -30.68
C VAL A 76 0.24 -4.08 -30.69
N ARG A 77 -0.56 -3.08 -31.11
CA ARG A 77 -0.14 -1.67 -31.14
C ARG A 77 0.02 -1.09 -29.73
N THR A 78 0.95 -0.16 -29.56
CA THR A 78 1.30 0.49 -28.29
C THR A 78 0.24 1.40 -27.71
N MET A 79 -0.88 1.62 -28.36
CA MET A 79 -2.01 2.44 -27.86
C MET A 79 -2.88 1.70 -26.84
N GLY A 80 -2.53 0.46 -26.49
CA GLY A 80 -3.26 -0.35 -25.52
C GLY A 80 -2.51 -0.49 -24.19
N SER A 81 -3.20 -0.96 -23.17
CA SER A 81 -2.61 -1.33 -21.90
C SER A 81 -1.88 -2.66 -21.99
N LEU A 82 -0.88 -2.83 -21.13
CA LEU A 82 -0.11 -4.06 -20.97
C LEU A 82 -0.20 -4.45 -19.49
N SER A 83 -0.72 -5.62 -19.19
CA SER A 83 -0.74 -6.20 -17.83
C SER A 83 0.13 -7.44 -17.79
N LEU A 84 0.93 -7.56 -16.74
CA LEU A 84 1.88 -8.64 -16.51
C LEU A 84 1.51 -9.38 -15.23
N ALA A 85 1.64 -10.71 -15.25
CA ALA A 85 1.52 -11.49 -14.04
C ALA A 85 2.42 -12.72 -14.05
N TRP A 86 3.26 -12.85 -13.06
CA TRP A 86 4.00 -14.06 -12.76
C TRP A 86 3.08 -15.06 -12.08
N VAL A 87 3.04 -16.28 -12.57
CA VAL A 87 2.09 -17.30 -12.12
C VAL A 87 2.82 -18.41 -11.39
N GLY A 88 2.62 -18.47 -10.08
CA GLY A 88 3.35 -19.39 -9.21
C GLY A 88 4.68 -18.80 -8.75
N ASP A 89 5.37 -19.55 -7.90
CA ASP A 89 6.66 -19.20 -7.34
C ASP A 89 7.76 -20.03 -8.02
N GLU A 90 8.83 -19.40 -8.45
CA GLU A 90 9.94 -20.03 -9.21
C GLU A 90 9.49 -20.89 -10.41
N SER A 91 8.31 -20.60 -10.94
CA SER A 91 7.70 -21.38 -12.02
C SER A 91 8.25 -21.01 -13.41
N GLY A 92 8.79 -19.80 -13.53
CA GLY A 92 9.19 -19.21 -14.81
C GLY A 92 8.01 -18.87 -15.73
N VAL A 93 6.76 -18.96 -15.24
CA VAL A 93 5.57 -18.70 -16.03
C VAL A 93 5.16 -17.24 -15.92
N LEU A 94 5.14 -16.55 -17.04
CA LEU A 94 4.70 -15.18 -17.16
C LEU A 94 3.51 -15.08 -18.11
N LEU A 95 2.41 -14.52 -17.64
CA LEU A 95 1.26 -14.17 -18.48
C LEU A 95 1.34 -12.68 -18.84
N VAL A 96 1.07 -12.38 -20.10
CA VAL A 96 1.02 -11.02 -20.63
C VAL A 96 -0.31 -10.79 -21.29
N LEU A 97 -1.06 -9.84 -20.78
CA LEU A 97 -2.33 -9.41 -21.34
C LEU A 97 -2.15 -8.04 -21.98
N THR A 98 -2.44 -7.94 -23.27
CA THR A 98 -2.47 -6.67 -23.98
C THR A 98 -3.90 -6.34 -24.35
N THR A 99 -4.37 -5.14 -24.02
CA THR A 99 -5.71 -4.69 -24.36
C THR A 99 -5.67 -3.40 -25.15
N PHE A 100 -6.57 -3.31 -26.10
CA PHE A 100 -6.75 -2.11 -26.93
C PHE A 100 -8.20 -1.68 -26.85
N GLN A 101 -8.44 -0.44 -26.44
CA GLN A 101 -9.77 0.19 -26.46
C GLN A 101 -9.83 1.26 -27.53
N VAL A 102 -10.89 1.22 -28.35
CA VAL A 102 -11.19 2.30 -29.30
C VAL A 102 -11.98 3.41 -28.56
N PRO A 103 -11.69 4.70 -28.81
CA PRO A 103 -12.42 5.79 -28.18
C PRO A 103 -13.94 5.74 -28.44
N LEU A 104 -14.70 6.24 -27.52
CA LEU A 104 -16.14 6.14 -27.27
C LEU A 104 -17.11 6.45 -28.43
N PHE A 105 -16.65 6.99 -29.57
CA PHE A 105 -17.49 7.35 -30.70
C PHE A 105 -17.73 6.23 -31.72
N MET A 106 -17.03 5.16 -31.60
CA MET A 106 -17.24 3.96 -32.40
C MET A 106 -17.38 2.80 -31.44
N MET A 107 -18.60 2.30 -31.25
CA MET A 107 -18.96 1.12 -30.48
C MET A 107 -17.84 0.44 -29.68
N ARG A 108 -18.06 0.02 -28.46
CA ARG A 108 -17.11 -0.64 -27.57
C ARG A 108 -16.45 -1.88 -28.21
N PHE A 109 -15.56 -1.69 -29.14
CA PHE A 109 -14.70 -2.76 -29.64
C PHE A 109 -13.37 -2.70 -28.90
N GLY A 110 -13.29 -3.38 -27.78
CA GLY A 110 -12.03 -3.73 -27.14
C GLY A 110 -11.53 -5.06 -27.70
N GLN A 111 -10.23 -5.19 -27.90
CA GLN A 111 -9.57 -6.44 -28.22
C GLN A 111 -8.49 -6.72 -27.17
N SER A 112 -8.50 -7.94 -26.64
CA SER A 112 -7.44 -8.42 -25.76
C SER A 112 -6.68 -9.56 -26.41
N ASN A 113 -5.38 -9.59 -26.20
CA ASN A 113 -4.56 -10.72 -26.58
C ASN A 113 -3.79 -11.22 -25.36
N LEU A 114 -3.77 -12.52 -25.20
CA LEU A 114 -3.10 -13.20 -24.10
C LEU A 114 -1.88 -13.94 -24.63
N TYR A 115 -0.74 -13.68 -24.01
CA TYR A 115 0.52 -14.37 -24.29
C TYR A 115 0.99 -15.08 -23.03
N ARG A 116 1.66 -16.20 -23.22
CA ARG A 116 2.19 -17.01 -22.14
C ARG A 116 3.65 -17.38 -22.42
N SER A 117 4.51 -17.20 -21.42
CA SER A 117 5.88 -17.70 -21.35
C SER A 117 5.98 -18.80 -20.32
N GLU A 118 6.88 -19.77 -20.52
CA GLU A 118 7.22 -20.85 -19.58
C GLU A 118 8.73 -20.86 -19.25
N ASP A 119 9.45 -19.85 -19.69
CA ASP A 119 10.91 -19.81 -19.64
C ASP A 119 11.44 -18.47 -19.15
N PHE A 120 10.77 -17.89 -18.16
CA PHE A 120 11.12 -16.61 -17.55
C PHE A 120 11.05 -15.42 -18.51
N GLY A 121 10.10 -15.42 -19.46
CA GLY A 121 9.92 -14.33 -20.41
C GLY A 121 10.87 -14.36 -21.60
N LYS A 122 11.61 -15.44 -21.84
CA LYS A 122 12.51 -15.55 -23.00
C LYS A 122 11.75 -15.77 -24.30
N THR A 123 10.72 -16.61 -24.26
CA THR A 123 9.83 -16.85 -25.38
C THR A 123 8.36 -16.74 -24.97
N PHE A 124 7.51 -16.32 -25.89
CA PHE A 124 6.08 -16.18 -25.67
C PHE A 124 5.27 -16.89 -26.74
N THR A 125 4.24 -17.56 -26.31
CA THR A 125 3.23 -18.18 -27.16
C THR A 125 1.95 -17.37 -27.10
N ASP A 126 1.37 -17.05 -28.25
CA ASP A 126 0.06 -16.42 -28.37
C ASP A 126 -1.01 -17.45 -28.02
N VAL A 127 -1.68 -17.27 -26.89
CA VAL A 127 -2.73 -18.14 -26.35
C VAL A 127 -4.09 -17.45 -26.32
N THR A 128 -4.27 -16.40 -27.09
CA THR A 128 -5.50 -15.59 -27.17
C THR A 128 -6.75 -16.43 -27.47
N TYR A 129 -6.59 -17.53 -28.23
CA TYR A 129 -7.68 -18.45 -28.52
C TYR A 129 -8.30 -19.08 -27.27
N LEU A 130 -7.55 -19.21 -26.17
CA LEU A 130 -8.05 -19.78 -24.90
C LEU A 130 -9.09 -18.89 -24.21
N ILE A 131 -9.09 -17.60 -24.51
CA ILE A 131 -10.07 -16.64 -24.03
C ILE A 131 -11.11 -16.27 -25.10
N ASN A 132 -11.20 -17.07 -26.17
CA ASN A 132 -12.13 -16.85 -27.28
C ASN A 132 -12.12 -15.43 -27.87
N HIS A 133 -10.96 -14.77 -27.85
CA HIS A 133 -10.79 -13.37 -28.26
C HIS A 133 -11.70 -12.38 -27.49
N THR A 134 -12.14 -12.75 -26.30
CA THR A 134 -12.97 -11.90 -25.43
C THR A 134 -12.15 -10.70 -24.95
N PHE A 135 -12.78 -9.54 -24.87
CA PHE A 135 -12.18 -8.38 -24.25
C PHE A 135 -12.05 -8.60 -22.73
N ILE A 136 -10.83 -8.57 -22.22
CA ILE A 136 -10.55 -8.65 -20.78
C ILE A 136 -10.45 -7.23 -20.23
N GLN A 137 -11.18 -6.94 -19.19
CA GLN A 137 -11.16 -5.63 -18.56
C GLN A 137 -9.80 -5.38 -17.90
N THR A 138 -9.17 -4.27 -18.26
CA THR A 138 -7.86 -3.88 -17.72
C THR A 138 -7.87 -3.55 -16.25
N GLU A 139 -8.99 -3.03 -15.76
CA GLU A 139 -9.22 -2.66 -14.35
C GLU A 139 -9.08 -3.88 -13.42
N PHE A 140 -9.46 -5.05 -13.90
CA PHE A 140 -9.33 -6.29 -13.12
C PHE A 140 -8.04 -7.06 -13.38
N GLY A 141 -7.31 -6.72 -14.43
CA GLY A 141 -6.02 -7.32 -14.77
C GLY A 141 -6.03 -8.85 -14.81
N ILE A 142 -4.94 -9.45 -14.38
CA ILE A 142 -4.75 -10.89 -14.24
C ILE A 142 -4.71 -11.20 -12.73
N ALA A 143 -5.74 -11.86 -12.21
CA ALA A 143 -5.77 -12.28 -10.81
C ALA A 143 -5.07 -13.63 -10.66
N VAL A 144 -3.99 -13.68 -9.86
CA VAL A 144 -3.22 -14.88 -9.56
C VAL A 144 -3.42 -15.28 -8.11
N SER A 145 -3.52 -16.57 -7.85
CA SER A 145 -3.72 -17.09 -6.49
C SER A 145 -2.53 -16.82 -5.58
N PRO A 146 -2.76 -16.40 -4.32
CA PRO A 146 -1.69 -16.06 -3.39
C PRO A 146 -0.95 -17.27 -2.83
N ASP A 147 -1.46 -18.49 -3.03
CA ASP A 147 -0.83 -19.73 -2.62
C ASP A 147 0.18 -20.30 -3.63
N HIS A 148 0.47 -19.53 -4.68
CA HIS A 148 1.37 -19.91 -5.78
C HIS A 148 1.02 -21.23 -6.48
N SER A 149 -0.23 -21.70 -6.35
CA SER A 149 -0.70 -22.97 -6.93
C SER A 149 -0.94 -22.93 -8.44
N GLY A 150 -0.65 -21.81 -9.09
CA GLY A 150 -0.81 -21.67 -10.54
C GLY A 150 -2.24 -21.36 -11.00
N LYS A 151 -3.14 -21.02 -10.09
CA LYS A 151 -4.51 -20.62 -10.43
C LYS A 151 -4.54 -19.18 -10.93
N VAL A 152 -5.28 -18.95 -12.00
CA VAL A 152 -5.41 -17.65 -12.66
C VAL A 152 -6.85 -17.38 -13.01
N ILE A 153 -7.27 -16.14 -12.82
CA ILE A 153 -8.60 -15.65 -13.19
C ILE A 153 -8.47 -14.42 -14.08
N LEU A 154 -9.27 -14.40 -15.16
CA LEU A 154 -9.44 -13.23 -16.02
C LEU A 154 -10.94 -12.94 -16.09
N THR A 155 -11.29 -11.66 -16.05
CA THR A 155 -12.68 -11.21 -16.17
C THR A 155 -12.88 -10.49 -17.49
N GLY A 156 -13.77 -11.03 -18.33
CA GLY A 156 -14.02 -10.55 -19.68
C GLY A 156 -15.43 -10.00 -19.86
N ASP A 157 -15.55 -9.01 -20.74
CA ASP A 157 -16.81 -8.42 -21.18
C ASP A 157 -17.30 -9.14 -22.46
N VAL A 158 -18.51 -9.63 -22.45
CA VAL A 158 -19.17 -10.28 -23.58
C VAL A 158 -20.05 -9.24 -24.26
N SER A 159 -19.44 -8.46 -25.15
CA SER A 159 -20.06 -7.30 -25.78
C SER A 159 -21.27 -7.63 -26.69
N ASP A 160 -21.38 -8.86 -27.21
CA ASP A 160 -22.43 -9.22 -28.17
C ASP A 160 -23.80 -9.52 -27.53
N ILE A 161 -23.84 -9.84 -26.23
CA ILE A 161 -25.06 -10.27 -25.52
C ILE A 161 -25.31 -9.41 -24.28
N GLY A 162 -24.33 -8.61 -23.88
CA GLY A 162 -24.31 -7.88 -22.60
C GLY A 162 -24.15 -8.85 -21.43
N GLY A 163 -22.99 -8.94 -20.82
CA GLY A 163 -22.68 -9.81 -19.69
C GLY A 163 -21.20 -9.94 -19.47
N PHE A 164 -20.86 -10.58 -18.35
CA PHE A 164 -19.47 -10.80 -17.96
C PHE A 164 -19.17 -12.28 -17.92
N ARG A 165 -17.95 -12.61 -18.31
CA ARG A 165 -17.46 -13.98 -18.32
C ARG A 165 -16.16 -14.09 -17.52
N LEU A 166 -16.09 -15.10 -16.69
CA LEU A 166 -14.89 -15.46 -15.96
C LEU A 166 -14.14 -16.54 -16.72
N PHE A 167 -12.87 -16.34 -16.94
CA PHE A 167 -11.94 -17.34 -17.45
C PHE A 167 -11.07 -17.82 -16.30
N ARG A 168 -11.06 -19.11 -16.04
CA ARG A 168 -10.34 -19.76 -14.95
C ARG A 168 -9.30 -20.73 -15.48
N SER A 169 -8.08 -20.61 -15.01
CA SER A 169 -7.02 -21.60 -15.17
C SER A 169 -6.64 -22.19 -13.80
N GLN A 170 -6.22 -23.44 -13.78
CA GLN A 170 -5.68 -24.16 -12.62
C GLN A 170 -4.33 -24.81 -12.92
N ASP A 171 -3.74 -24.51 -14.05
CA ASP A 171 -2.56 -25.15 -14.62
C ASP A 171 -1.56 -24.15 -15.19
N PHE A 172 -1.36 -23.04 -14.45
CA PHE A 172 -0.43 -21.97 -14.83
C PHE A 172 -0.78 -21.31 -16.18
N GLY A 173 -2.08 -21.15 -16.46
CA GLY A 173 -2.53 -20.52 -17.69
C GLY A 173 -2.36 -21.36 -18.96
N ARG A 174 -2.16 -22.68 -18.85
CA ARG A 174 -2.10 -23.59 -20.01
C ARG A 174 -3.46 -23.82 -20.64
N THR A 175 -4.47 -23.96 -19.79
CA THR A 175 -5.86 -24.08 -20.22
C THR A 175 -6.75 -23.13 -19.46
N PHE A 176 -7.81 -22.67 -20.10
CA PHE A 176 -8.84 -21.86 -19.47
C PHE A 176 -10.22 -22.49 -19.67
N THR A 177 -11.00 -22.50 -18.60
CA THR A 177 -12.44 -22.80 -18.66
C THR A 177 -13.22 -21.52 -18.44
N SER A 178 -14.30 -21.31 -19.20
CA SER A 178 -15.09 -20.07 -19.09
C SER A 178 -16.44 -20.32 -18.44
N TYR A 179 -16.87 -19.37 -17.60
CA TYR A 179 -18.15 -19.37 -16.90
C TYR A 179 -18.82 -18.01 -17.06
N GLU A 180 -20.13 -18.00 -17.23
CA GLU A 180 -20.90 -16.76 -17.24
C GLU A 180 -21.13 -16.28 -15.81
N LEU A 181 -20.88 -14.98 -15.56
CA LEU A 181 -21.13 -14.37 -14.28
C LEU A 181 -22.59 -13.94 -14.19
N PRO A 182 -23.31 -14.26 -13.08
CA PRO A 182 -24.68 -13.83 -12.86
C PRO A 182 -24.79 -12.36 -12.44
N PHE A 183 -23.69 -11.62 -12.41
CA PHE A 183 -23.58 -10.23 -12.00
C PHE A 183 -22.48 -9.52 -12.78
N GLU A 184 -22.51 -8.22 -12.78
CA GLU A 184 -21.44 -7.34 -13.25
C GLU A 184 -20.52 -7.02 -12.07
N PRO A 185 -19.23 -7.36 -12.14
CA PRO A 185 -18.28 -7.13 -11.05
C PRO A 185 -17.93 -5.64 -10.94
N LEU A 186 -17.83 -5.14 -9.70
CA LEU A 186 -17.34 -3.80 -9.37
C LEU A 186 -15.84 -3.81 -9.07
N ILE A 187 -15.35 -4.88 -8.44
CA ILE A 187 -13.96 -5.05 -8.04
C ILE A 187 -13.39 -6.35 -8.60
N GLN A 188 -12.07 -6.44 -8.66
CA GLN A 188 -11.36 -7.68 -8.98
C GLN A 188 -11.81 -8.83 -8.05
N MET A 189 -11.72 -10.06 -8.55
CA MET A 189 -12.00 -11.25 -7.75
C MET A 189 -10.92 -11.42 -6.69
N LEU A 190 -11.33 -11.44 -5.42
CA LEU A 190 -10.43 -11.54 -4.26
C LEU A 190 -10.31 -13.01 -3.85
N TYR A 191 -9.12 -13.57 -3.99
CA TYR A 191 -8.83 -14.90 -3.46
C TYR A 191 -8.82 -14.91 -1.92
N ASN A 192 -9.33 -15.96 -1.34
CA ASN A 192 -9.13 -16.20 0.09
C ASN A 192 -7.65 -16.52 0.34
N PRO A 193 -6.98 -15.83 1.27
CA PRO A 193 -5.55 -16.05 1.54
C PRO A 193 -5.21 -17.44 2.09
N GLY A 194 -6.19 -18.13 2.70
CA GLY A 194 -6.01 -19.48 3.28
C GLY A 194 -6.48 -20.62 2.38
N ASP A 195 -7.35 -20.35 1.42
CA ASP A 195 -7.86 -21.33 0.46
C ASP A 195 -8.19 -20.68 -0.88
N SER A 196 -7.29 -20.82 -1.83
CA SER A 196 -7.42 -20.24 -3.17
C SER A 196 -8.56 -20.83 -4.03
N ASN A 197 -9.33 -21.79 -3.52
CA ASN A 197 -10.56 -22.23 -4.17
C ASN A 197 -11.73 -21.28 -3.91
N ILE A 198 -11.62 -20.44 -2.90
CA ILE A 198 -12.67 -19.55 -2.46
C ILE A 198 -12.41 -18.14 -2.97
N LEU A 199 -13.41 -17.57 -3.62
CA LEU A 199 -13.37 -16.22 -4.19
C LEU A 199 -14.47 -15.35 -3.62
N LEU A 200 -14.18 -14.07 -3.52
CA LEU A 200 -15.10 -13.04 -3.06
C LEU A 200 -15.06 -11.87 -4.04
N THR A 201 -16.21 -11.24 -4.30
CA THR A 201 -16.27 -10.02 -5.09
C THR A 201 -17.53 -9.22 -4.81
N LEU A 202 -17.52 -7.95 -5.21
CA LEU A 202 -18.69 -7.08 -5.22
C LEU A 202 -19.20 -6.87 -6.64
N SER A 203 -20.53 -6.80 -6.79
CA SER A 203 -21.15 -6.37 -8.02
C SER A 203 -21.37 -4.85 -8.03
N ILE A 204 -21.60 -4.28 -9.22
CA ILE A 204 -21.98 -2.85 -9.37
C ILE A 204 -23.27 -2.48 -8.59
N LYS A 205 -24.08 -3.47 -8.23
CA LYS A 205 -25.25 -3.30 -7.38
C LYS A 205 -24.94 -3.34 -5.89
N LEU A 206 -23.66 -3.38 -5.54
CA LEU A 206 -23.15 -3.51 -4.17
C LEU A 206 -23.58 -4.82 -3.50
N ASP A 207 -23.82 -5.86 -4.30
CA ASP A 207 -24.07 -7.21 -3.79
C ASP A 207 -22.77 -7.95 -3.56
N LEU A 208 -22.64 -8.59 -2.43
CA LEU A 208 -21.49 -9.42 -2.08
C LEU A 208 -21.69 -10.85 -2.57
N TRP A 209 -20.78 -11.31 -3.42
CA TRP A 209 -20.81 -12.63 -4.03
C TRP A 209 -19.64 -13.49 -3.60
N LEU A 210 -19.93 -14.75 -3.33
CA LEU A 210 -18.95 -15.76 -2.94
C LEU A 210 -18.99 -16.96 -3.89
N SER A 211 -17.81 -17.49 -4.22
CA SER A 211 -17.63 -18.76 -4.90
C SER A 211 -16.77 -19.68 -4.03
N GLU A 212 -17.11 -20.96 -3.94
CA GLU A 212 -16.33 -21.99 -3.23
C GLU A 212 -15.64 -22.97 -4.21
N ASP A 213 -15.66 -22.69 -5.51
CA ASP A 213 -15.19 -23.56 -6.59
C ASP A 213 -14.41 -22.80 -7.68
N ILE A 214 -13.64 -21.81 -7.27
CA ILE A 214 -12.80 -20.96 -8.15
C ILE A 214 -13.64 -20.29 -9.24
N GLY A 215 -14.81 -19.76 -8.88
CA GLY A 215 -15.66 -18.99 -9.77
C GLY A 215 -16.53 -19.80 -10.74
N ALA A 216 -16.64 -21.11 -10.59
CA ALA A 216 -17.55 -21.90 -11.42
C ALA A 216 -19.01 -21.65 -11.05
N THR A 217 -19.30 -21.53 -9.76
CA THR A 217 -20.63 -21.17 -9.26
C THR A 217 -20.51 -20.02 -8.25
N TRP A 218 -21.54 -19.17 -8.23
CA TRP A 218 -21.58 -17.98 -7.38
C TRP A 218 -22.86 -17.92 -6.55
N ARG A 219 -22.70 -17.54 -5.30
CA ARG A 219 -23.79 -17.34 -4.36
C ARG A 219 -23.75 -15.91 -3.81
N LYS A 220 -24.83 -15.18 -3.96
CA LYS A 220 -25.00 -13.89 -3.29
C LYS A 220 -25.15 -14.13 -1.80
N ILE A 221 -24.31 -13.47 -1.01
CA ILE A 221 -24.29 -13.66 0.44
C ILE A 221 -24.81 -12.44 1.20
N HIS A 222 -24.69 -11.24 0.65
CA HIS A 222 -25.21 -10.01 1.27
C HIS A 222 -25.54 -8.93 0.24
N ASP A 223 -26.41 -8.01 0.60
CA ASP A 223 -26.77 -6.82 -0.18
C ASP A 223 -26.13 -5.57 0.41
N SER A 224 -25.99 -4.51 -0.40
CA SER A 224 -25.60 -3.16 0.06
C SER A 224 -24.27 -3.12 0.80
N VAL A 225 -23.27 -3.81 0.28
CA VAL A 225 -21.93 -3.86 0.84
C VAL A 225 -21.05 -2.77 0.21
N CYS A 226 -20.45 -1.93 1.07
CA CYS A 226 -19.65 -0.79 0.62
C CYS A 226 -18.15 -1.11 0.51
N LEU A 227 -17.64 -1.88 1.45
CA LEU A 227 -16.26 -2.32 1.50
C LEU A 227 -16.20 -3.74 2.03
N VAL A 228 -15.34 -4.58 1.49
CA VAL A 228 -15.15 -5.96 1.95
C VAL A 228 -13.68 -6.33 2.01
N ARG A 229 -13.30 -7.11 3.02
CA ARG A 229 -11.95 -7.63 3.22
C ARG A 229 -11.96 -9.05 3.76
N TRP A 230 -11.00 -9.84 3.33
CA TRP A 230 -10.69 -11.10 3.96
C TRP A 230 -9.94 -10.89 5.27
N GLY A 231 -10.38 -11.51 6.34
CA GLY A 231 -9.69 -11.55 7.63
C GLY A 231 -9.03 -12.89 7.91
N ALA A 232 -8.48 -13.02 9.11
CA ALA A 232 -7.87 -14.27 9.55
C ALA A 232 -8.91 -15.41 9.68
N LYS A 233 -8.46 -16.65 9.54
CA LYS A 233 -9.28 -17.87 9.71
C LYS A 233 -10.56 -17.87 8.84
N ASN A 234 -10.43 -17.45 7.57
CA ASN A 234 -11.53 -17.43 6.60
C ASN A 234 -12.70 -16.52 6.98
N SER A 235 -12.48 -15.55 7.86
CA SER A 235 -13.50 -14.55 8.18
C SER A 235 -13.59 -13.48 7.09
N ILE A 236 -14.79 -13.00 6.86
CA ILE A 236 -15.07 -11.90 5.93
C ILE A 236 -15.60 -10.74 6.77
N TYR A 237 -14.96 -9.60 6.61
CA TYR A 237 -15.37 -8.32 7.19
C TYR A 237 -15.88 -7.41 6.09
N PHE A 238 -16.99 -6.74 6.35
CA PHE A 238 -17.55 -5.81 5.37
C PHE A 238 -18.38 -4.72 6.05
N THR A 239 -18.43 -3.57 5.40
CA THR A 239 -19.35 -2.50 5.80
C THR A 239 -20.62 -2.55 4.96
N THR A 240 -21.74 -2.24 5.58
CA THR A 240 -23.04 -2.18 4.92
C THR A 240 -23.81 -0.97 5.43
N ASN A 241 -24.69 -0.43 4.58
CA ASN A 241 -25.62 0.61 4.97
C ASN A 241 -27.05 0.09 4.79
N TYR A 242 -27.86 0.22 5.83
CA TYR A 242 -29.26 -0.16 5.82
C TYR A 242 -30.06 0.51 4.69
N ASN A 243 -29.71 1.73 4.31
CA ASN A 243 -30.37 2.49 3.25
C ASN A 243 -29.80 2.21 1.83
N GLY A 244 -28.88 1.29 1.67
CA GLY A 244 -28.29 0.92 0.38
C GLY A 244 -27.37 1.95 -0.25
N SER A 245 -26.99 3.00 0.46
CA SER A 245 -26.10 4.05 -0.03
C SER A 245 -24.79 4.04 0.73
N CYS A 246 -23.67 3.96 0.00
CA CYS A 246 -22.32 4.02 0.57
C CYS A 246 -21.80 5.46 0.75
N ASN A 247 -22.57 6.47 0.32
CA ASN A 247 -22.15 7.87 0.35
C ASN A 247 -22.17 8.51 1.75
N HIS A 248 -22.84 7.88 2.71
CA HIS A 248 -22.95 8.38 4.08
C HIS A 248 -21.94 7.67 4.99
N LYS A 249 -20.67 7.98 4.83
CA LYS A 249 -19.62 7.57 5.75
C LYS A 249 -19.98 8.00 7.17
N GLY A 250 -19.74 7.15 8.16
CA GLY A 250 -20.15 7.39 9.56
C GLY A 250 -21.55 6.88 9.91
N MET A 251 -22.29 6.31 8.96
CA MET A 251 -23.57 5.62 9.20
C MET A 251 -23.51 4.13 8.82
N LEU A 252 -22.31 3.62 8.57
CA LEU A 252 -22.13 2.23 8.16
C LEU A 252 -22.14 1.30 9.38
N GLU A 253 -22.54 0.06 9.16
CA GLU A 253 -22.36 -1.04 10.09
C GLU A 253 -21.21 -1.91 9.61
N LEU A 254 -20.25 -2.22 10.50
CA LEU A 254 -19.25 -3.22 10.25
C LEU A 254 -19.77 -4.59 10.67
N ARG A 255 -19.82 -5.50 9.72
CA ARG A 255 -20.28 -6.87 9.91
C ARG A 255 -19.17 -7.88 9.64
N LYS A 256 -19.31 -9.03 10.27
CA LYS A 256 -18.41 -10.17 10.13
C LYS A 256 -19.20 -11.44 9.88
N THR A 257 -18.65 -12.32 9.04
CA THR A 257 -19.06 -13.72 8.93
C THR A 257 -17.85 -14.63 9.00
N THR A 258 -17.99 -15.80 9.61
CA THR A 258 -16.96 -16.85 9.74
C THR A 258 -17.38 -18.16 9.10
N ASP A 259 -18.56 -18.23 8.52
CA ASP A 259 -19.21 -19.41 7.94
C ASP A 259 -19.59 -19.17 6.47
N TYR A 260 -18.83 -18.32 5.77
CA TYR A 260 -19.03 -17.98 4.37
C TYR A 260 -20.42 -17.37 4.07
N GLY A 261 -20.91 -16.54 4.99
CA GLY A 261 -22.15 -15.81 4.79
C GLY A 261 -23.43 -16.61 5.07
N ARG A 262 -23.36 -17.64 5.90
CA ARG A 262 -24.54 -18.33 6.44
C ARG A 262 -25.10 -17.61 7.65
N SER A 263 -24.23 -16.98 8.43
CA SER A 263 -24.61 -16.10 9.54
C SER A 263 -23.73 -14.83 9.54
N PHE A 264 -24.30 -13.75 10.09
CA PHE A 264 -23.63 -12.46 10.17
C PHE A 264 -23.72 -11.89 11.58
N GLN A 265 -22.61 -11.30 12.02
CA GLN A 265 -22.54 -10.59 13.28
C GLN A 265 -22.22 -9.12 13.02
N THR A 266 -23.03 -8.19 13.52
CA THR A 266 -22.66 -6.77 13.56
C THR A 266 -21.67 -6.57 14.70
N ILE A 267 -20.48 -6.08 14.39
CA ILE A 267 -19.40 -5.90 15.36
C ILE A 267 -19.12 -4.44 15.69
N ALA A 268 -19.53 -3.51 14.83
CA ALA A 268 -19.50 -2.07 15.10
C ALA A 268 -20.58 -1.33 14.31
N THR A 269 -20.97 -0.16 14.81
CA THR A 269 -21.95 0.74 14.18
C THR A 269 -21.39 2.16 14.10
N THR A 270 -22.00 3.04 13.31
CA THR A 270 -21.51 4.41 13.06
C THR A 270 -20.11 4.46 12.49
N VAL A 271 -19.78 3.44 11.69
CA VAL A 271 -18.44 3.26 11.10
C VAL A 271 -18.30 4.21 9.90
N TYR A 272 -17.18 4.88 9.85
CA TYR A 272 -16.72 5.67 8.70
C TYR A 272 -15.98 4.77 7.71
N SER A 273 -15.01 4.00 8.20
CA SER A 273 -14.23 3.03 7.46
C SER A 273 -13.58 2.01 8.40
N PHE A 274 -12.98 0.95 7.86
CA PHE A 274 -12.23 -0.03 8.64
C PHE A 274 -11.04 -0.59 7.87
N VAL A 275 -10.01 -1.04 8.59
CA VAL A 275 -8.86 -1.77 8.05
C VAL A 275 -8.54 -2.98 8.91
N LEU A 276 -8.02 -4.01 8.27
CA LEU A 276 -7.49 -5.21 8.91
C LEU A 276 -5.97 -5.19 8.81
N GLY A 277 -5.27 -5.32 9.94
CA GLY A 277 -3.82 -5.35 9.99
C GLY A 277 -3.30 -6.37 10.99
N GLY A 278 -2.62 -7.43 10.53
CA GLY A 278 -2.15 -8.49 11.40
C GLY A 278 -3.27 -9.12 12.22
N LYS A 279 -3.19 -9.01 13.54
CA LYS A 279 -4.23 -9.47 14.47
C LYS A 279 -5.32 -8.42 14.73
N PHE A 280 -5.13 -7.20 14.25
CA PHE A 280 -5.97 -6.06 14.60
C PHE A 280 -7.09 -5.82 13.59
N VAL A 281 -8.23 -5.39 14.09
CA VAL A 281 -9.32 -4.77 13.34
C VAL A 281 -9.44 -3.33 13.82
N PHE A 282 -9.15 -2.38 12.96
CA PHE A 282 -9.33 -0.96 13.23
C PHE A 282 -10.63 -0.48 12.61
N ALA A 283 -11.36 0.35 13.31
CA ALA A 283 -12.54 1.02 12.81
C ALA A 283 -12.51 2.51 13.19
N SER A 284 -12.69 3.37 12.20
CA SER A 284 -12.93 4.79 12.40
C SER A 284 -14.42 4.98 12.70
N ILE A 285 -14.75 5.46 13.88
CA ILE A 285 -16.11 5.58 14.38
C ILE A 285 -16.42 7.04 14.67
N MET A 286 -17.58 7.51 14.19
CA MET A 286 -18.07 8.87 14.42
C MET A 286 -18.47 9.04 15.89
N THR A 287 -18.03 10.13 16.50
CA THR A 287 -18.50 10.49 17.87
C THR A 287 -19.97 10.89 17.86
N GLY A 288 -20.60 10.85 19.03
CA GLY A 288 -22.03 11.17 19.18
C GLY A 288 -22.44 12.58 18.72
N LYS A 289 -21.48 13.49 18.51
CA LYS A 289 -21.72 14.82 17.95
C LYS A 289 -21.70 14.83 16.40
N GLY A 290 -21.21 13.74 15.76
CA GLY A 290 -21.15 13.60 14.31
C GLY A 290 -20.12 14.49 13.61
N THR A 291 -19.22 15.13 14.34
CA THR A 291 -18.20 16.05 13.80
C THR A 291 -16.78 15.53 13.94
N GLU A 292 -16.56 14.62 14.85
CA GLU A 292 -15.23 14.05 15.15
C GLU A 292 -15.24 12.54 14.98
N ARG A 293 -14.10 11.98 14.67
CA ARG A 293 -13.86 10.55 14.54
C ARG A 293 -12.85 10.08 15.57
N MET A 294 -13.01 8.84 16.01
CA MET A 294 -12.07 8.16 16.90
C MET A 294 -11.78 6.76 16.35
N ILE A 295 -10.57 6.31 16.58
CA ILE A 295 -10.18 4.95 16.22
C ILE A 295 -10.54 4.00 17.35
N HIS A 296 -11.25 2.94 16.97
CA HIS A 296 -11.50 1.79 17.80
C HIS A 296 -10.69 0.61 17.27
N VAL A 297 -10.13 -0.16 18.15
CA VAL A 297 -9.31 -1.33 17.83
C VAL A 297 -9.79 -2.57 18.55
N SER A 298 -9.80 -3.67 17.84
CA SER A 298 -10.04 -5.00 18.38
C SER A 298 -8.87 -5.91 18.00
N ALA A 299 -8.31 -6.63 18.98
CA ALA A 299 -7.25 -7.62 18.76
C ALA A 299 -7.79 -9.07 18.71
N ASP A 300 -9.09 -9.26 18.88
CA ASP A 300 -9.75 -10.57 18.94
C ASP A 300 -10.81 -10.76 17.83
N GLY A 301 -10.67 -9.98 16.75
CA GLY A 301 -11.52 -10.09 15.58
C GLY A 301 -12.91 -9.46 15.75
N GLY A 302 -13.04 -8.40 16.52
CA GLY A 302 -14.26 -7.61 16.68
C GLY A 302 -15.14 -8.02 17.87
N THR A 303 -14.63 -8.83 18.79
CA THR A 303 -15.39 -9.24 19.99
C THR A 303 -15.28 -8.19 21.09
N ILE A 304 -14.07 -7.73 21.39
CA ILE A 304 -13.79 -6.66 22.37
C ILE A 304 -13.17 -5.49 21.62
N TRP A 305 -13.72 -4.30 21.85
CA TRP A 305 -13.25 -3.07 21.28
C TRP A 305 -12.68 -2.13 22.33
N ASN A 306 -11.53 -1.56 22.03
CA ASN A 306 -10.89 -0.51 22.82
C ASN A 306 -10.85 0.78 22.00
N ILE A 307 -10.93 1.91 22.65
CA ILE A 307 -10.65 3.20 22.02
C ILE A 307 -9.13 3.34 21.94
N ALA A 308 -8.60 3.55 20.76
CA ALA A 308 -7.20 3.89 20.57
C ALA A 308 -6.92 5.24 21.24
N GLN A 309 -5.88 5.29 22.07
CA GLN A 309 -5.48 6.51 22.77
C GLN A 309 -4.70 7.41 21.81
N LEU A 310 -5.40 7.96 20.84
CA LEU A 310 -4.94 8.91 19.83
C LEU A 310 -5.74 10.21 19.94
N PRO A 311 -5.21 11.35 19.49
CA PRO A 311 -5.99 12.57 19.34
C PRO A 311 -7.23 12.34 18.47
N ALA A 312 -8.36 12.91 18.82
CA ALA A 312 -9.55 12.91 17.96
C ALA A 312 -9.29 13.81 16.75
N VAL A 313 -9.78 13.37 15.58
CA VAL A 313 -9.66 14.15 14.34
C VAL A 313 -11.02 14.70 13.92
N ASN A 314 -11.02 15.88 13.34
CA ASN A 314 -12.16 16.53 12.72
C ASN A 314 -12.41 15.97 11.31
N HIS A 315 -13.42 16.50 10.64
CA HIS A 315 -13.82 16.10 9.30
C HIS A 315 -12.68 16.28 8.26
N ASP A 316 -11.90 17.34 8.40
CA ASP A 316 -10.83 17.71 7.45
C ASP A 316 -9.47 17.08 7.79
N GLN A 317 -9.38 16.33 8.88
CA GLN A 317 -8.20 15.61 9.31
C GLN A 317 -8.38 14.11 9.12
N PHE A 318 -7.30 13.36 9.03
CA PHE A 318 -7.37 11.92 8.86
C PHE A 318 -6.39 11.16 9.78
N TYR A 319 -6.67 9.87 9.89
CA TYR A 319 -5.74 8.88 10.42
C TYR A 319 -5.30 7.98 9.27
N SER A 320 -4.04 7.61 9.21
CA SER A 320 -3.55 6.62 8.26
C SER A 320 -2.67 5.58 8.92
N ILE A 321 -2.91 4.31 8.61
CA ILE A 321 -2.03 3.23 9.02
C ILE A 321 -0.86 3.18 8.03
N LEU A 322 0.34 3.47 8.52
CA LEU A 322 1.55 3.50 7.70
C LEU A 322 2.16 2.12 7.53
N ALA A 323 2.20 1.36 8.60
CA ALA A 323 2.67 -0.02 8.61
C ALA A 323 2.16 -0.74 9.85
N PHE A 324 2.07 -2.04 9.76
CA PHE A 324 1.80 -2.91 10.89
C PHE A 324 2.70 -4.14 10.82
N ASN A 325 3.05 -4.67 11.97
CA ASN A 325 3.64 -5.99 12.13
C ASN A 325 2.76 -6.84 13.08
N GLU A 326 3.22 -8.01 13.46
CA GLU A 326 2.45 -8.92 14.34
C GLU A 326 2.11 -8.31 15.69
N ASP A 327 2.90 -7.36 16.16
CA ASP A 327 2.86 -6.87 17.54
C ASP A 327 2.53 -5.39 17.68
N MET A 328 2.66 -4.56 16.63
CA MET A 328 2.45 -3.12 16.72
C MET A 328 2.04 -2.48 15.39
N VAL A 329 1.56 -1.24 15.49
CA VAL A 329 1.10 -0.43 14.36
C VAL A 329 1.76 0.95 14.40
N PHE A 330 2.15 1.43 13.23
CA PHE A 330 2.46 2.83 12.98
C PHE A 330 1.22 3.55 12.47
N MET A 331 0.82 4.60 13.16
CA MET A 331 -0.34 5.41 12.81
C MET A 331 0.07 6.86 12.60
N HIS A 332 -0.23 7.40 11.42
CA HIS A 332 -0.17 8.83 11.18
C HIS A 332 -1.46 9.48 11.65
N VAL A 333 -1.34 10.59 12.35
CA VAL A 333 -2.47 11.45 12.73
C VAL A 333 -2.17 12.83 12.17
N ASP A 334 -3.06 13.32 11.35
CA ASP A 334 -2.93 14.61 10.68
C ASP A 334 -2.98 15.76 11.69
N ASP A 335 -2.13 16.76 11.50
CA ASP A 335 -2.14 17.96 12.35
C ASP A 335 -3.36 18.83 11.97
N PRO A 336 -3.86 19.66 12.89
CA PRO A 336 -4.92 20.62 12.57
C PRO A 336 -4.54 21.50 11.38
N GLU A 337 -5.54 21.86 10.53
CA GLU A 337 -5.41 22.81 9.41
C GLU A 337 -4.96 22.24 8.05
N ASP A 338 -5.11 20.93 7.80
CA ASP A 338 -4.78 20.30 6.49
C ASP A 338 -3.42 20.77 5.93
N SER A 339 -2.42 20.67 6.77
CA SER A 339 -1.07 21.20 6.48
C SER A 339 -0.21 20.24 5.63
N GLY A 340 -0.72 19.02 5.35
CA GLY A 340 0.06 17.93 4.74
C GLY A 340 1.17 17.42 5.63
N ILE A 341 1.09 17.69 6.92
CA ILE A 341 1.99 17.16 7.95
C ILE A 341 1.18 16.63 9.13
N GLY A 342 1.75 15.71 9.85
CA GLY A 342 1.15 15.16 11.06
C GLY A 342 2.17 14.49 11.95
N THR A 343 1.68 13.72 12.88
CA THR A 343 2.50 13.03 13.87
C THR A 343 2.36 11.52 13.73
N ILE A 344 3.48 10.81 13.69
CA ILE A 344 3.49 9.34 13.75
C ILE A 344 3.40 8.90 15.21
N TYR A 345 2.46 8.02 15.47
CA TYR A 345 2.29 7.32 16.73
C TYR A 345 2.60 5.83 16.56
N VAL A 346 3.12 5.22 17.61
CA VAL A 346 3.39 3.77 17.69
C VAL A 346 2.54 3.13 18.78
N SER A 347 1.92 2.01 18.46
CA SER A 347 1.03 1.33 19.41
C SER A 347 1.78 0.45 20.41
N ASP A 348 1.07 0.05 21.46
CA ASP A 348 1.42 -1.10 22.28
C ASP A 348 1.07 -2.42 21.53
N ASP A 349 1.32 -3.55 22.18
CA ASP A 349 1.01 -4.89 21.63
C ASP A 349 -0.50 -5.19 21.55
N ARG A 350 -1.33 -4.34 22.14
CA ARG A 350 -2.81 -4.40 22.08
C ARG A 350 -3.38 -3.53 20.98
N GLY A 351 -2.57 -2.66 20.36
CA GLY A 351 -3.02 -1.68 19.37
C GLY A 351 -3.87 -0.55 19.95
N ALA A 352 -3.93 -0.41 21.28
CA ALA A 352 -4.84 0.51 21.97
C ALA A 352 -4.13 1.74 22.55
N VAL A 353 -2.95 1.57 23.14
CA VAL A 353 -2.20 2.67 23.75
C VAL A 353 -1.10 3.11 22.81
N PHE A 354 -1.18 4.36 22.37
CA PHE A 354 -0.26 4.95 21.42
C PHE A 354 0.68 5.94 22.07
N SER A 355 1.91 6.00 21.59
CA SER A 355 2.92 6.95 22.02
C SER A 355 3.45 7.72 20.82
N LYS A 356 3.71 9.00 21.01
CA LYS A 356 4.29 9.86 19.97
C LYS A 356 5.69 9.37 19.62
N SER A 357 5.93 9.14 18.32
CA SER A 357 7.21 8.63 17.78
C SER A 357 7.94 9.66 16.92
N LEU A 358 7.25 10.31 15.99
CA LEU A 358 7.85 11.27 15.06
C LEU A 358 6.88 12.42 14.79
N GLU A 359 7.33 13.65 14.99
CA GLU A 359 6.57 14.85 14.66
C GLU A 359 6.89 15.36 13.26
N ARG A 360 5.98 16.14 12.68
CA ARG A 360 6.12 16.78 11.37
C ARG A 360 6.37 15.82 10.22
N HIS A 361 5.82 14.61 10.33
CA HIS A 361 5.81 13.62 9.28
C HIS A 361 5.07 14.16 8.05
N LEU A 362 5.71 14.09 6.89
CA LEU A 362 5.16 14.57 5.64
C LEU A 362 4.18 13.54 5.05
N PHE A 363 2.95 13.96 4.89
CA PHE A 363 1.90 13.20 4.22
C PHE A 363 1.30 14.10 3.13
N THR A 364 1.16 13.62 1.90
CA THR A 364 0.71 14.49 0.81
C THR A 364 -0.79 14.74 0.88
N THR A 365 -1.20 16.00 0.74
CA THR A 365 -2.62 16.42 0.78
C THR A 365 -3.43 16.02 -0.45
N THR A 366 -2.77 15.55 -1.51
CA THR A 366 -3.40 15.24 -2.81
C THR A 366 -3.68 13.76 -3.04
N GLY A 367 -3.51 12.95 -2.01
CA GLY A 367 -3.71 11.50 -2.08
C GLY A 367 -3.04 10.82 -0.91
N SER A 368 -3.28 9.54 -0.75
CA SER A 368 -2.75 8.67 0.30
C SER A 368 -1.22 8.44 0.26
N ASP A 369 -0.47 9.32 -0.38
CA ASP A 369 0.93 9.12 -0.69
C ASP A 369 1.84 9.63 0.42
N THR A 370 2.59 8.73 1.02
CA THR A 370 3.62 9.04 2.02
C THR A 370 4.95 8.40 1.65
N ASP A 371 6.03 9.02 2.09
CA ASP A 371 7.39 8.47 1.97
C ASP A 371 7.68 7.38 3.01
N PHE A 372 6.71 7.03 3.86
CA PHE A 372 6.92 5.99 4.87
C PHE A 372 7.17 4.64 4.21
N THR A 373 8.39 4.14 4.36
CA THR A 373 8.84 2.92 3.69
C THR A 373 9.40 1.94 4.72
N ALA A 374 8.85 0.74 4.75
CA ALA A 374 9.43 -0.37 5.51
C ALA A 374 10.63 -0.94 4.74
N ILE A 375 11.80 -0.98 5.37
CA ILE A 375 12.99 -1.60 4.81
C ILE A 375 12.94 -3.10 5.10
N THR A 376 12.43 -3.86 4.15
CA THR A 376 12.16 -5.29 4.32
C THR A 376 13.42 -6.14 4.40
N SER A 377 14.56 -5.61 3.92
CA SER A 377 15.86 -6.28 3.96
C SER A 377 16.50 -6.33 5.35
N LEU A 378 16.00 -5.58 6.31
CA LEU A 378 16.49 -5.59 7.68
C LEU A 378 15.37 -5.31 8.68
N ARG A 379 15.30 -6.11 9.73
CA ARG A 379 14.24 -6.04 10.76
C ARG A 379 14.28 -4.72 11.53
N GLY A 380 13.10 -4.15 11.79
CA GLY A 380 12.93 -2.94 12.63
C GLY A 380 13.27 -1.62 11.95
N VAL A 381 13.62 -1.65 10.65
CA VAL A 381 14.06 -0.46 9.91
C VAL A 381 12.92 0.13 9.11
N TYR A 382 12.68 1.42 9.32
CA TYR A 382 11.72 2.22 8.55
C TYR A 382 12.34 3.57 8.20
N MET A 383 11.91 4.14 7.09
CA MET A 383 12.39 5.42 6.58
C MET A 383 11.22 6.27 6.13
N THR A 384 11.32 7.59 6.35
CA THR A 384 10.28 8.52 5.90
C THR A 384 10.85 9.94 5.76
N SER A 385 10.00 10.87 5.31
CA SER A 385 10.33 12.29 5.18
C SER A 385 9.61 13.13 6.23
N VAL A 386 10.30 14.15 6.71
CA VAL A 386 9.76 15.14 7.65
C VAL A 386 9.91 16.55 7.08
N LEU A 387 8.95 17.40 7.38
CA LEU A 387 9.01 18.81 7.03
C LEU A 387 9.66 19.59 8.19
N THR A 388 10.78 20.25 7.93
CA THR A 388 11.46 21.09 8.92
C THR A 388 10.73 22.42 9.15
N GLU A 389 11.08 23.15 10.21
CA GLU A 389 10.45 24.45 10.51
C GLU A 389 10.65 25.50 9.41
N ASP A 390 11.75 25.41 8.67
CA ASP A 390 12.07 26.28 7.54
C ASP A 390 11.44 25.80 6.21
N GLY A 391 10.58 24.77 6.25
CA GLY A 391 9.83 24.27 5.10
C GLY A 391 10.63 23.35 4.19
N ALA A 392 11.78 22.87 4.64
CA ALA A 392 12.61 21.93 3.89
C ALA A 392 12.18 20.49 4.18
N VAL A 393 12.28 19.60 3.18
CA VAL A 393 12.02 18.16 3.34
C VAL A 393 13.34 17.45 3.66
N GLU A 394 13.35 16.71 4.75
CA GLU A 394 14.51 15.90 5.18
C GLU A 394 14.11 14.44 5.38
N THR A 395 14.96 13.52 4.97
CA THR A 395 14.75 12.09 5.23
C THR A 395 15.25 11.68 6.61
N VAL A 396 14.46 10.89 7.30
CA VAL A 396 14.78 10.26 8.59
C VAL A 396 14.61 8.74 8.53
N ILE A 397 15.39 8.03 9.33
CA ILE A 397 15.40 6.57 9.42
C ILE A 397 15.35 6.14 10.90
N THR A 398 14.68 5.04 11.16
CA THR A 398 14.70 4.35 12.45
C THR A 398 15.21 2.92 12.26
N PHE A 399 15.89 2.36 13.26
CA PHE A 399 16.37 0.98 13.26
C PHE A 399 15.73 0.13 14.35
N ASP A 400 14.92 0.75 15.20
CA ASP A 400 14.35 0.22 16.43
C ASP A 400 12.82 0.35 16.46
N GLN A 401 12.17 0.18 15.32
CA GLN A 401 10.70 0.27 15.20
C GLN A 401 10.13 1.62 15.68
N GLY A 402 10.81 2.72 15.37
CA GLY A 402 10.30 4.07 15.67
C GLY A 402 10.59 4.56 17.10
N ALA A 403 11.42 3.88 17.87
CA ALA A 403 11.84 4.38 19.17
C ALA A 403 12.75 5.61 19.04
N ARG A 404 13.62 5.59 18.06
CA ARG A 404 14.48 6.74 17.71
C ARG A 404 14.52 6.96 16.21
N TRP A 405 14.41 8.20 15.81
CA TRP A 405 14.58 8.63 14.43
C TRP A 405 15.85 9.44 14.28
N GLN A 406 16.60 9.18 13.22
CA GLN A 406 17.84 9.88 12.91
C GLN A 406 17.92 10.25 11.45
N ARG A 407 18.62 11.32 11.15
CA ARG A 407 18.87 11.79 9.79
C ARG A 407 19.94 10.94 9.13
N LEU A 408 19.81 10.73 7.82
CA LEU A 408 20.82 10.00 7.06
C LEU A 408 22.14 10.76 7.03
N ARG A 409 23.24 10.03 7.05
CA ARG A 409 24.60 10.60 6.93
C ARG A 409 24.94 10.82 5.48
N ARG A 410 25.79 11.83 5.22
CA ARG A 410 26.35 12.05 3.89
C ARG A 410 27.20 10.84 3.48
N PRO A 411 27.01 10.29 2.28
CA PRO A 411 27.89 9.26 1.73
C PRO A 411 29.33 9.79 1.54
N GLN A 412 30.32 8.97 1.86
CA GLN A 412 31.73 9.39 1.80
C GLN A 412 32.18 9.76 0.38
N ASN A 413 31.60 9.11 -0.64
CA ASN A 413 31.93 9.30 -2.05
C ASN A 413 31.04 10.32 -2.77
N SER A 414 30.26 11.11 -2.05
CA SER A 414 29.46 12.18 -2.64
C SER A 414 29.79 13.56 -2.07
N GLN A 415 29.59 14.57 -2.88
CA GLN A 415 29.78 15.96 -2.52
C GLN A 415 28.44 16.62 -2.24
N CYS A 416 28.45 17.62 -1.35
CA CYS A 416 27.29 18.47 -1.14
C CYS A 416 26.99 19.27 -2.42
N ASP A 417 25.73 19.64 -2.58
CA ASP A 417 25.38 20.68 -3.52
C ASP A 417 26.15 21.98 -3.21
N THR A 418 26.26 22.84 -4.21
CA THR A 418 27.10 24.04 -4.10
C THR A 418 26.60 24.99 -3.03
N GLU A 419 25.27 25.07 -2.85
CA GLU A 419 24.65 25.99 -1.92
C GLU A 419 24.86 25.53 -0.47
N THR A 420 24.64 24.28 -0.17
CA THR A 420 24.91 23.69 1.15
C THR A 420 26.38 23.74 1.49
N SER A 421 27.26 23.41 0.53
CA SER A 421 28.71 23.43 0.73
C SER A 421 29.26 24.79 1.12
N THR A 422 28.69 25.87 0.55
CA THR A 422 29.14 27.25 0.82
C THR A 422 28.48 27.89 2.02
N ASN A 423 27.17 27.65 2.20
CA ASN A 423 26.36 28.38 3.18
C ASN A 423 26.09 27.57 4.47
N ARG A 424 25.96 26.26 4.38
CA ARG A 424 25.53 25.37 5.49
C ARG A 424 26.27 24.03 5.52
N PRO A 425 27.61 24.01 5.60
CA PRO A 425 28.39 22.77 5.47
C PRO A 425 28.02 21.69 6.49
N ASN A 426 27.56 22.08 7.67
CA ASN A 426 27.15 21.14 8.74
C ASN A 426 25.78 20.50 8.50
N LYS A 427 25.00 20.97 7.54
CA LYS A 427 23.69 20.40 7.19
C LYS A 427 23.74 19.45 6.00
N CYS A 428 24.91 19.17 5.46
CA CYS A 428 25.10 18.29 4.32
C CYS A 428 24.78 16.83 4.66
N ARG A 429 23.68 16.32 4.11
CA ARG A 429 23.15 14.98 4.37
C ARG A 429 22.61 14.34 3.11
N LEU A 430 22.35 13.04 3.16
CA LEU A 430 21.61 12.34 2.13
C LEU A 430 20.11 12.50 2.38
N HIS A 431 19.36 12.80 1.34
CA HIS A 431 17.91 12.81 1.30
C HIS A 431 17.44 11.84 0.23
N ILE A 432 16.53 10.95 0.60
CA ILE A 432 15.99 9.92 -0.30
C ILE A 432 14.72 10.44 -0.93
N HIS A 433 14.66 10.33 -2.24
CA HIS A 433 13.49 10.64 -3.04
C HIS A 433 12.55 9.44 -3.09
N ALA A 434 11.33 9.61 -2.64
CA ALA A 434 10.32 8.56 -2.61
C ALA A 434 9.00 9.05 -3.24
N THR A 435 7.87 8.71 -2.66
CA THR A 435 6.55 9.00 -3.21
C THR A 435 6.27 10.50 -3.34
N TYR A 436 6.67 11.30 -2.34
CA TYR A 436 6.53 12.75 -2.40
C TYR A 436 7.23 13.35 -3.62
N SER A 437 8.46 12.96 -3.87
CA SER A 437 9.23 13.44 -5.04
C SER A 437 8.57 13.04 -6.36
N THR A 438 7.98 11.85 -6.43
CA THR A 438 7.22 11.37 -7.59
C THR A 438 5.94 12.20 -7.77
N ALA A 439 5.19 12.46 -6.70
CA ALA A 439 3.99 13.30 -6.73
C ALA A 439 4.31 14.74 -7.16
N MET A 440 5.46 15.27 -6.75
CA MET A 440 5.99 16.58 -7.20
C MET A 440 6.57 16.56 -8.62
N LYS A 441 6.44 15.43 -9.33
CA LYS A 441 6.95 15.24 -10.71
C LYS A 441 8.45 15.46 -10.85
N MET A 442 9.20 15.19 -9.80
CA MET A 442 10.65 15.09 -9.90
C MET A 442 10.99 13.86 -10.73
N ASN A 443 12.13 13.84 -11.37
CA ASN A 443 12.52 12.75 -12.27
C ASN A 443 12.99 11.51 -11.48
N VAL A 444 12.09 10.92 -10.69
CA VAL A 444 12.31 9.75 -9.85
C VAL A 444 11.53 8.58 -10.45
N PRO A 445 12.18 7.67 -11.16
CA PRO A 445 11.50 6.60 -11.87
C PRO A 445 11.12 5.41 -10.99
N MET A 446 11.70 5.27 -9.81
CA MET A 446 11.45 4.15 -8.89
C MET A 446 11.52 4.59 -7.44
N LEU A 447 10.67 4.00 -6.63
CA LEU A 447 10.69 4.13 -5.17
C LEU A 447 11.89 3.37 -4.56
N PRO A 448 12.25 3.62 -3.30
CA PRO A 448 13.27 2.85 -2.61
C PRO A 448 12.98 1.35 -2.66
N LEU A 449 13.96 0.55 -3.01
CA LEU A 449 13.86 -0.89 -3.17
C LEU A 449 14.65 -1.62 -2.09
N SER A 450 13.97 -2.46 -1.33
CA SER A 450 14.57 -3.43 -0.43
C SER A 450 13.82 -4.76 -0.53
N GLN A 451 14.51 -5.87 -0.38
CA GLN A 451 13.92 -7.21 -0.48
C GLN A 451 14.33 -8.06 0.72
N THR A 452 13.41 -8.86 1.23
CA THR A 452 13.64 -9.71 2.41
C THR A 452 14.77 -10.72 2.24
N ASN A 453 14.98 -11.18 1.02
CA ASN A 453 16.01 -12.14 0.66
C ASN A 453 17.38 -11.49 0.34
N ALA A 454 17.43 -10.17 0.16
CA ALA A 454 18.68 -9.41 -0.06
C ALA A 454 19.04 -8.61 1.21
N VAL A 455 19.49 -9.32 2.24
CA VAL A 455 19.65 -8.79 3.59
C VAL A 455 20.56 -7.57 3.66
N GLY A 456 20.05 -6.48 4.24
CA GLY A 456 20.75 -5.23 4.43
C GLY A 456 20.87 -4.36 3.18
N LEU A 457 20.44 -4.85 2.01
CA LEU A 457 20.56 -4.13 0.75
C LEU A 457 19.37 -3.19 0.54
N ILE A 458 19.67 -1.93 0.21
CA ILE A 458 18.71 -0.90 -0.16
C ILE A 458 19.23 -0.13 -1.35
N LEU A 459 18.39 0.05 -2.38
CA LEU A 459 18.66 0.94 -3.50
C LEU A 459 17.64 2.07 -3.47
N ALA A 460 18.09 3.31 -3.62
CA ALA A 460 17.17 4.45 -3.62
C ALA A 460 17.75 5.62 -4.43
N HIS A 461 16.86 6.41 -5.02
CA HIS A 461 17.22 7.72 -5.55
C HIS A 461 17.41 8.72 -4.42
N GLY A 462 18.31 9.66 -4.60
CA GLY A 462 18.57 10.65 -3.57
C GLY A 462 19.36 11.85 -4.06
N SER A 463 19.47 12.83 -3.17
CA SER A 463 20.30 14.03 -3.34
C SER A 463 21.08 14.30 -2.05
N VAL A 464 22.20 15.02 -2.16
CA VAL A 464 23.07 15.35 -1.01
C VAL A 464 23.14 16.86 -0.84
N GLY A 465 22.54 17.33 0.24
CA GLY A 465 22.43 18.78 0.52
C GLY A 465 21.90 19.04 1.92
N ASP A 466 21.35 20.21 2.15
CA ASP A 466 20.67 20.58 3.39
C ASP A 466 19.18 20.18 3.42
N ALA A 467 18.64 19.83 2.26
CA ALA A 467 17.27 19.36 2.07
C ALA A 467 17.17 18.50 0.82
N GLU A 468 16.03 17.89 0.60
CA GLU A 468 15.68 17.22 -0.65
C GLU A 468 15.74 18.22 -1.81
N SER A 469 16.44 17.85 -2.87
CA SER A 469 16.73 18.73 -3.99
C SER A 469 15.86 18.41 -5.21
N THR A 470 15.41 19.43 -5.92
CA THR A 470 14.71 19.30 -7.21
C THR A 470 15.65 18.97 -8.39
N VAL A 471 16.95 18.87 -8.15
CA VAL A 471 17.94 18.45 -9.16
C VAL A 471 17.77 16.97 -9.44
N MET A 472 18.12 16.54 -10.67
CA MET A 472 18.07 15.12 -11.06
C MET A 472 18.76 14.24 -10.01
N PRO A 473 18.05 13.23 -9.44
CA PRO A 473 18.60 12.42 -8.39
C PRO A 473 19.64 11.42 -8.90
N ASP A 474 20.57 11.08 -8.05
CA ASP A 474 21.52 9.96 -8.25
C ASP A 474 20.98 8.71 -7.55
N VAL A 475 21.50 7.53 -7.88
CA VAL A 475 21.17 6.27 -7.18
C VAL A 475 22.18 5.99 -6.10
N TYR A 476 21.70 5.79 -4.89
CA TYR A 476 22.48 5.40 -3.72
C TYR A 476 22.16 3.98 -3.32
N VAL A 477 23.16 3.29 -2.79
CA VAL A 477 23.03 1.93 -2.25
C VAL A 477 23.51 1.91 -0.81
N SER A 478 22.75 1.24 0.04
CA SER A 478 23.18 0.80 1.36
C SER A 478 23.27 -0.71 1.37
N ASP A 479 24.30 -1.24 1.98
CA ASP A 479 24.56 -2.67 2.16
C ASP A 479 24.50 -3.11 3.64
N ASP A 480 24.12 -2.18 4.52
CA ASP A 480 24.04 -2.38 5.96
C ASP A 480 22.67 -2.01 6.55
N GLY A 481 21.63 -1.94 5.71
CA GLY A 481 20.27 -1.61 6.13
C GLY A 481 20.02 -0.13 6.39
N GLY A 482 20.85 0.76 5.82
CA GLY A 482 20.65 2.21 5.91
C GLY A 482 21.58 2.93 6.89
N TYR A 483 22.49 2.24 7.58
CA TYR A 483 23.46 2.86 8.47
C TYR A 483 24.50 3.68 7.71
N SER A 484 24.92 3.16 6.54
CA SER A 484 25.81 3.86 5.61
C SER A 484 25.33 3.76 4.17
N TRP A 485 25.69 4.75 3.38
CA TRP A 485 25.26 4.86 2.00
C TRP A 485 26.43 5.16 1.07
N TRP A 486 26.31 4.67 -0.15
CA TRP A 486 27.29 4.82 -1.20
C TRP A 486 26.61 5.33 -2.48
N LEU A 487 27.20 6.39 -3.10
CA LEU A 487 26.77 6.81 -4.42
C LEU A 487 27.16 5.75 -5.44
N SER A 488 26.18 5.13 -6.06
CA SER A 488 26.32 3.96 -6.90
C SER A 488 26.21 4.28 -8.38
N LEU A 489 25.12 4.97 -8.80
CA LEU A 489 24.93 5.38 -10.18
C LEU A 489 24.60 6.87 -10.24
N ARG A 490 25.13 7.54 -11.27
CA ARG A 490 24.81 8.93 -11.55
C ARG A 490 23.56 9.04 -12.41
N GLY A 491 22.69 9.96 -12.01
CA GLY A 491 21.40 10.19 -12.65
C GLY A 491 20.34 9.12 -12.35
N PRO A 492 19.10 9.36 -12.75
CA PRO A 492 17.99 8.47 -12.47
C PRO A 492 18.11 7.16 -13.29
N HIS A 493 17.85 6.04 -12.62
CA HIS A 493 17.89 4.71 -13.22
C HIS A 493 16.70 3.87 -12.74
N HIS A 494 16.21 3.00 -13.58
CA HIS A 494 15.46 1.84 -13.13
C HIS A 494 16.45 0.78 -12.67
N TYR A 495 16.17 0.12 -11.56
CA TYR A 495 17.06 -0.90 -10.97
C TYR A 495 16.28 -2.09 -10.48
N ALA A 496 16.92 -3.25 -10.43
CA ALA A 496 16.38 -4.47 -9.84
C ALA A 496 17.46 -5.24 -9.09
N VAL A 497 17.03 -6.03 -8.11
CA VAL A 497 17.86 -6.94 -7.34
C VAL A 497 17.56 -8.36 -7.80
N LEU A 498 18.59 -9.08 -8.21
CA LEU A 498 18.49 -10.45 -8.68
C LEU A 498 19.33 -11.36 -7.76
N ASP A 499 18.99 -12.65 -7.76
CA ASP A 499 19.71 -13.71 -7.03
C ASP A 499 19.99 -13.36 -5.56
N SER A 500 18.94 -12.89 -4.86
CA SER A 500 19.02 -12.52 -3.44
C SER A 500 20.11 -11.48 -3.09
N GLY A 501 20.38 -10.55 -4.02
CA GLY A 501 21.36 -9.48 -3.84
C GLY A 501 22.73 -9.76 -4.45
N ALA A 502 23.00 -10.95 -4.97
CA ALA A 502 24.25 -11.27 -5.63
C ALA A 502 24.45 -10.53 -6.97
N LEU A 503 23.37 -10.07 -7.58
CA LEU A 503 23.40 -9.31 -8.80
C LEU A 503 22.43 -8.13 -8.75
N LEU A 504 22.95 -6.95 -9.06
CA LEU A 504 22.13 -5.75 -9.28
C LEU A 504 22.13 -5.42 -10.77
N VAL A 505 21.02 -4.96 -11.28
CA VAL A 505 20.92 -4.45 -12.64
C VAL A 505 20.32 -3.05 -12.66
N GLY A 506 20.70 -2.23 -13.67
CA GLY A 506 20.20 -0.86 -13.80
C GLY A 506 20.12 -0.41 -15.25
N VAL A 507 19.05 0.29 -15.60
CA VAL A 507 18.85 0.93 -16.89
C VAL A 507 18.62 2.41 -16.68
N GLU A 508 19.33 3.25 -17.41
CA GLU A 508 19.21 4.70 -17.29
C GLU A 508 17.80 5.16 -17.68
N HIS A 509 17.20 5.98 -16.81
CA HIS A 509 15.90 6.59 -17.08
C HIS A 509 16.08 7.81 -17.97
N THR A 510 15.67 7.69 -19.22
CA THR A 510 15.80 8.74 -20.22
C THR A 510 14.65 8.67 -21.22
N ASN A 511 14.27 9.83 -21.77
CA ASN A 511 13.30 9.90 -22.88
C ASN A 511 13.91 9.47 -24.23
N LEU A 512 15.22 9.23 -24.27
CA LEU A 512 15.92 8.76 -25.45
C LEU A 512 15.87 7.22 -25.54
N ALA A 513 16.15 6.70 -26.72
CA ALA A 513 16.29 5.27 -26.88
C ALA A 513 17.55 4.76 -26.17
N VAL A 514 17.42 3.66 -25.43
CA VAL A 514 18.49 2.99 -24.71
C VAL A 514 18.90 1.71 -25.43
N ASN A 515 20.16 1.31 -25.23
CA ASN A 515 20.69 0.06 -25.79
C ASN A 515 21.61 -0.66 -24.80
N GLN A 516 21.73 -0.13 -23.57
CA GLN A 516 22.65 -0.61 -22.58
C GLN A 516 21.91 -0.90 -21.26
N ILE A 517 22.34 -1.97 -20.61
CA ILE A 517 22.04 -2.28 -19.23
C ILE A 517 23.34 -2.32 -18.43
N LYS A 518 23.30 -1.83 -17.22
CA LYS A 518 24.39 -1.91 -16.26
C LYS A 518 24.14 -3.04 -15.28
N PHE A 519 25.18 -3.71 -14.81
CA PHE A 519 25.07 -4.73 -13.78
C PHE A 519 26.25 -4.66 -12.80
N SER A 520 26.01 -5.11 -11.58
CA SER A 520 26.96 -5.12 -10.49
C SER A 520 26.85 -6.44 -9.71
N THR A 521 27.99 -7.03 -9.34
CA THR A 521 28.07 -8.25 -8.51
C THR A 521 28.69 -7.97 -7.13
N ASP A 522 28.92 -6.72 -6.79
CA ASP A 522 29.55 -6.27 -5.55
C ASP A 522 28.69 -5.21 -4.82
N GLU A 523 27.38 -5.43 -4.83
CA GLU A 523 26.39 -4.57 -4.14
C GLU A 523 26.45 -3.12 -4.62
N GLY A 524 26.67 -2.89 -5.92
CA GLY A 524 26.62 -1.56 -6.53
C GLY A 524 27.88 -0.73 -6.36
N ARG A 525 28.99 -1.31 -5.96
CA ARG A 525 30.29 -0.62 -5.87
C ARG A 525 30.92 -0.43 -7.23
N CYS A 526 30.87 -1.46 -8.08
CA CYS A 526 31.35 -1.44 -9.44
C CYS A 526 30.24 -1.83 -10.43
N TRP A 527 30.14 -1.10 -11.52
CA TRP A 527 29.16 -1.35 -12.54
C TRP A 527 29.81 -1.69 -13.87
N HIS A 528 29.30 -2.73 -14.51
CA HIS A 528 29.66 -3.15 -15.85
C HIS A 528 28.52 -2.86 -16.81
N THR A 529 28.86 -2.61 -18.07
CA THR A 529 27.87 -2.29 -19.10
C THR A 529 27.77 -3.41 -20.10
N TYR A 530 26.53 -3.78 -20.46
CA TYR A 530 26.21 -4.71 -21.53
C TYR A 530 25.33 -4.04 -22.57
N ASN A 531 25.73 -4.11 -23.84
CA ASN A 531 24.93 -3.65 -24.98
C ASN A 531 23.99 -4.77 -25.41
N PHE A 532 22.72 -4.68 -25.06
CA PHE A 532 21.74 -5.74 -25.29
C PHE A 532 21.05 -5.66 -26.66
N THR A 533 21.14 -4.54 -27.35
CA THR A 533 20.58 -4.34 -28.68
C THR A 533 21.37 -3.30 -29.46
N ASN A 534 21.36 -3.46 -30.81
CA ASN A 534 21.87 -2.44 -31.75
C ASN A 534 20.75 -1.54 -32.27
N ASP A 535 19.50 -1.92 -32.06
CA ASP A 535 18.34 -1.15 -32.49
C ASP A 535 17.99 -0.10 -31.42
N ARG A 536 17.34 0.95 -31.86
CA ARG A 536 16.77 1.92 -30.94
C ARG A 536 15.61 1.30 -30.17
N PHE A 537 15.68 1.30 -28.85
CA PHE A 537 14.68 0.75 -27.97
C PHE A 537 14.26 1.80 -26.93
N HIS A 538 12.99 2.17 -26.96
CA HIS A 538 12.41 3.08 -25.98
C HIS A 538 11.94 2.26 -24.79
N PHE A 539 12.67 2.36 -23.72
CA PHE A 539 12.47 1.63 -22.48
C PHE A 539 11.25 2.19 -21.70
N SER A 540 10.38 1.33 -21.24
CA SER A 540 9.21 1.68 -20.43
C SER A 540 9.30 1.13 -19.00
N GLY A 541 9.98 0.03 -18.78
CA GLY A 541 10.15 -0.58 -17.48
C GLY A 541 10.88 -1.91 -17.54
N MET A 542 11.23 -2.44 -16.40
CA MET A 542 11.81 -3.77 -16.26
C MET A 542 11.09 -4.59 -15.21
N ASP A 543 11.11 -5.89 -15.38
CA ASP A 543 10.51 -6.84 -14.48
C ASP A 543 11.33 -8.12 -14.37
N SER A 544 11.22 -8.79 -13.23
CA SER A 544 11.79 -10.10 -12.96
C SER A 544 10.84 -10.90 -12.08
N GLU A 545 10.91 -12.23 -12.10
CA GLU A 545 10.05 -13.05 -11.24
C GLU A 545 10.25 -12.67 -9.76
N PRO A 546 9.17 -12.34 -9.03
CA PRO A 546 9.27 -11.87 -7.65
C PRO A 546 9.86 -12.92 -6.70
N GLY A 547 10.58 -12.47 -5.69
CA GLY A 547 11.12 -13.31 -4.60
C GLY A 547 12.21 -14.28 -5.02
N SER A 548 12.73 -14.11 -6.22
CA SER A 548 13.40 -15.19 -6.89
C SER A 548 14.91 -15.16 -6.76
N ARG A 549 15.44 -16.35 -6.84
CA ARG A 549 16.80 -16.68 -7.24
C ARG A 549 16.98 -16.49 -8.74
N SER A 550 16.05 -15.81 -9.40
CA SER A 550 16.06 -15.59 -10.85
C SER A 550 17.23 -14.71 -11.26
N MET A 551 17.89 -15.11 -12.32
CA MET A 551 18.93 -14.35 -13.00
C MET A 551 18.43 -13.75 -14.31
N ASN A 552 17.13 -13.76 -14.52
CA ASN A 552 16.49 -13.22 -15.73
C ASN A 552 15.89 -11.84 -15.43
N VAL A 553 16.12 -10.89 -16.31
CA VAL A 553 15.43 -9.60 -16.30
C VAL A 553 14.82 -9.34 -17.66
N SER A 554 13.56 -8.93 -17.67
CA SER A 554 12.82 -8.56 -18.87
C SER A 554 12.69 -7.05 -18.98
N LEU A 555 13.19 -6.48 -20.08
CA LEU A 555 13.12 -5.07 -20.41
C LEU A 555 11.93 -4.85 -21.33
N TRP A 556 10.98 -4.06 -20.91
CA TRP A 556 9.75 -3.76 -21.65
C TRP A 556 9.84 -2.39 -22.30
N GLY A 557 9.36 -2.29 -23.52
CA GLY A 557 9.40 -1.05 -24.24
C GLY A 557 8.91 -1.18 -25.68
N TYR A 558 9.32 -0.25 -26.53
CA TYR A 558 8.91 -0.21 -27.93
C TYR A 558 10.05 0.30 -28.84
N ARG A 559 9.99 -0.04 -30.11
CA ARG A 559 10.95 0.44 -31.10
C ARG A 559 10.53 1.78 -31.71
N ASN A 560 11.35 2.32 -32.59
CA ASN A 560 11.18 3.65 -33.21
C ASN A 560 9.82 3.96 -33.84
N ASP A 561 9.11 2.93 -34.26
CA ASP A 561 7.79 3.10 -34.90
C ASP A 561 6.66 3.32 -33.88
N PHE A 562 6.95 3.21 -32.56
CA PHE A 562 5.98 3.33 -31.46
C PHE A 562 4.71 2.50 -31.67
N THR A 563 4.78 1.47 -32.51
CA THR A 563 3.59 0.73 -32.92
C THR A 563 3.39 -0.57 -32.19
N LYS A 564 4.46 -1.16 -31.64
CA LYS A 564 4.40 -2.50 -31.02
C LYS A 564 5.24 -2.58 -29.76
N TRP A 565 4.69 -3.27 -28.79
CA TRP A 565 5.42 -3.66 -27.60
C TRP A 565 6.51 -4.68 -27.95
N VAL A 566 7.63 -4.53 -27.28
CA VAL A 566 8.80 -5.41 -27.39
C VAL A 566 9.28 -5.73 -25.99
N VAL A 567 9.60 -6.97 -25.75
CA VAL A 567 10.33 -7.40 -24.55
C VAL A 567 11.70 -7.93 -24.93
N ILE A 568 12.70 -7.54 -24.17
CA ILE A 568 14.08 -8.07 -24.30
C ILE A 568 14.45 -8.70 -22.96
N THR A 569 14.53 -10.01 -22.92
CA THR A 569 14.87 -10.78 -21.72
C THR A 569 16.33 -11.19 -21.75
N ILE A 570 17.06 -10.84 -20.69
CA ILE A 570 18.48 -11.12 -20.52
C ILE A 570 18.64 -12.14 -19.40
N ASP A 571 19.27 -13.26 -19.68
CA ASP A 571 19.62 -14.29 -18.72
C ASP A 571 21.08 -14.12 -18.28
N PHE A 572 21.29 -13.66 -17.07
CA PHE A 572 22.63 -13.44 -16.49
C PHE A 572 23.27 -14.72 -15.93
N ARG A 573 22.58 -15.86 -15.92
CA ARG A 573 23.12 -17.12 -15.36
C ARG A 573 24.45 -17.54 -15.97
N LYS A 574 24.66 -17.24 -17.23
CA LYS A 574 25.93 -17.55 -17.91
C LYS A 574 27.09 -16.62 -17.53
N LEU A 575 26.77 -15.48 -16.95
CA LEU A 575 27.76 -14.56 -16.41
C LEU A 575 28.38 -15.10 -15.13
N LEU A 576 27.57 -15.69 -14.26
CA LEU A 576 27.97 -16.28 -12.99
C LEU A 576 27.89 -17.81 -13.09
N ALA A 577 28.79 -18.38 -13.90
CA ALA A 577 28.73 -19.80 -14.29
C ALA A 577 29.14 -20.78 -13.17
N ARG A 578 29.71 -20.29 -12.06
CA ARG A 578 30.08 -21.08 -10.89
C ARG A 578 29.01 -20.90 -9.80
N ASP A 579 28.59 -21.98 -9.21
CA ASP A 579 27.80 -21.94 -7.97
C ASP A 579 28.68 -21.44 -6.81
N CYS A 580 28.08 -20.67 -5.89
CA CYS A 580 28.79 -20.26 -4.68
C CYS A 580 28.99 -21.44 -3.74
N ASP A 581 30.17 -21.51 -3.12
CA ASP A 581 30.50 -22.47 -2.08
C ASP A 581 30.62 -21.78 -0.71
N ASP A 582 30.93 -22.56 0.34
CA ASP A 582 30.98 -22.02 1.70
C ASP A 582 32.08 -20.97 1.93
N GLU A 583 33.13 -20.94 1.10
CA GLU A 583 34.22 -19.97 1.17
C GLU A 583 33.80 -18.61 0.63
N ASP A 584 32.76 -18.55 -0.21
CA ASP A 584 32.22 -17.32 -0.75
C ASP A 584 31.39 -16.53 0.26
N TYR A 585 31.04 -17.15 1.39
CA TYR A 585 30.22 -16.51 2.41
C TYR A 585 31.06 -16.05 3.60
N MET A 586 30.54 -15.05 4.28
CA MET A 586 31.10 -14.53 5.53
C MET A 586 29.99 -14.25 6.54
N PRO A 587 30.25 -14.46 7.84
CA PRO A 587 29.33 -14.03 8.88
C PRO A 587 29.22 -12.51 8.87
N TRP A 588 27.98 -12.04 8.87
CA TRP A 588 27.63 -10.63 8.92
C TRP A 588 26.68 -10.37 10.09
N LEU A 589 27.08 -9.45 10.97
CA LEU A 589 26.25 -9.02 12.09
C LEU A 589 25.29 -7.92 11.61
N ALA A 590 24.00 -8.21 11.68
CA ALA A 590 22.97 -7.23 11.38
C ALA A 590 23.00 -6.08 12.40
N HIS A 591 22.62 -4.89 11.98
CA HIS A 591 22.59 -3.69 12.81
C HIS A 591 23.94 -3.28 13.44
N SER A 592 25.05 -3.76 12.91
CA SER A 592 26.38 -3.36 13.39
C SER A 592 26.71 -1.94 12.92
N ALA A 593 26.66 -0.99 13.83
CA ALA A 593 27.01 0.41 13.59
C ALA A 593 28.38 0.79 14.18
N ASP A 594 28.82 0.09 15.20
CA ASP A 594 30.08 0.33 15.92
C ASP A 594 30.65 -1.01 16.46
N PRO A 595 31.43 -1.73 15.63
CA PRO A 595 31.93 -3.05 15.98
C PRO A 595 32.80 -3.12 17.26
N GLY A 596 33.17 -1.99 17.82
CA GLY A 596 33.96 -1.90 19.07
C GLY A 596 33.12 -1.93 20.34
N ARG A 597 31.79 -1.82 20.24
CA ARG A 597 30.89 -1.79 21.40
C ARG A 597 30.38 -3.20 21.74
N PRO A 598 30.25 -3.53 23.04
CA PRO A 598 29.76 -4.85 23.46
C PRO A 598 28.27 -5.08 23.11
N ASP A 599 27.50 -4.00 22.96
CA ASP A 599 26.09 -3.98 22.59
C ASP A 599 25.85 -3.82 21.08
N ASP A 600 26.90 -3.70 20.27
CA ASP A 600 26.79 -3.56 18.82
C ASP A 600 26.00 -4.71 18.20
N GLY A 601 25.06 -4.37 17.30
CA GLY A 601 24.17 -5.32 16.65
C GLY A 601 22.98 -5.77 17.52
N CYS A 602 22.85 -5.32 18.77
CA CYS A 602 21.69 -5.58 19.61
C CYS A 602 20.52 -4.69 19.23
N VAL A 603 19.53 -5.26 18.56
CA VAL A 603 18.27 -4.56 18.22
C VAL A 603 17.09 -5.46 18.50
N LEU A 604 16.05 -4.92 19.15
CA LEU A 604 14.85 -5.65 19.55
C LEU A 604 15.17 -6.93 20.35
N GLY A 605 16.15 -6.83 21.25
CA GLY A 605 16.49 -7.81 22.24
C GLY A 605 17.42 -8.93 21.80
N PHE A 606 17.94 -8.92 20.58
CA PHE A 606 18.94 -9.92 20.17
C PHE A 606 19.86 -9.43 19.04
N LYS A 607 21.04 -10.01 18.99
CA LYS A 607 21.96 -9.92 17.87
C LYS A 607 21.60 -10.96 16.82
N GLU A 608 21.64 -10.55 15.58
CA GLU A 608 21.31 -11.38 14.43
C GLU A 608 22.52 -11.52 13.53
N THR A 609 23.09 -12.72 13.43
CA THR A 609 24.20 -13.01 12.53
C THR A 609 23.70 -13.85 11.36
N LEU A 610 24.06 -13.44 10.17
CA LEU A 610 23.68 -14.08 8.91
C LEU A 610 24.94 -14.41 8.11
N LEU A 611 24.87 -15.38 7.22
CA LEU A 611 25.89 -15.62 6.22
C LEU A 611 25.55 -14.78 4.98
N ARG A 612 26.43 -13.86 4.63
CA ARG A 612 26.32 -13.05 3.41
C ARG A 612 27.39 -13.41 2.42
N LEU A 613 27.08 -13.22 1.15
CA LEU A 613 28.03 -13.36 0.06
C LEU A 613 29.12 -12.29 0.21
N ARG A 614 30.39 -12.67 0.01
CA ARG A 614 31.50 -11.72 -0.04
C ARG A 614 31.41 -10.86 -1.29
N LYS A 615 31.76 -9.59 -1.18
CA LYS A 615 31.68 -8.62 -2.29
C LYS A 615 32.64 -8.91 -3.45
N ASP A 616 33.68 -9.70 -3.18
CA ASP A 616 34.65 -10.15 -4.17
C ASP A 616 34.28 -11.48 -4.83
N SER A 617 33.19 -12.14 -4.38
CA SER A 617 32.69 -13.37 -4.96
C SER A 617 31.81 -13.09 -6.18
N ALA A 618 32.14 -13.71 -7.30
CA ALA A 618 31.35 -13.66 -8.52
C ALA A 618 30.87 -15.07 -8.85
N CYS A 619 29.75 -15.48 -8.22
CA CYS A 619 29.16 -16.79 -8.33
C CYS A 619 27.63 -16.69 -8.25
N TRP A 620 26.93 -17.72 -8.69
CA TRP A 620 25.50 -17.83 -8.54
C TRP A 620 25.15 -18.23 -7.12
N ASN A 621 24.46 -17.35 -6.40
CA ASN A 621 24.12 -17.57 -5.00
C ASN A 621 23.02 -18.64 -4.84
N GLY A 622 21.88 -18.51 -5.55
CA GLY A 622 20.81 -19.50 -5.56
C GLY A 622 20.22 -19.84 -4.19
N ARG A 623 20.47 -19.02 -3.15
CA ARG A 623 20.07 -19.26 -1.75
C ARG A 623 19.25 -18.10 -1.22
N ASP A 624 18.42 -18.40 -0.24
CA ASP A 624 17.80 -17.42 0.65
C ASP A 624 18.68 -17.26 1.90
N PHE A 625 19.12 -16.05 2.21
CA PHE A 625 19.95 -15.74 3.38
C PHE A 625 19.26 -16.03 4.73
N ALA A 626 17.94 -16.11 4.76
CA ALA A 626 17.20 -16.44 5.98
C ALA A 626 17.54 -17.82 6.57
N VAL A 627 18.11 -18.72 5.78
CA VAL A 627 18.43 -20.11 6.17
C VAL A 627 19.59 -20.19 7.17
N SER A 628 20.45 -19.18 7.24
CA SER A 628 21.67 -19.21 8.09
C SER A 628 21.60 -18.28 9.31
N LYS A 629 20.41 -17.88 9.71
CA LYS A 629 20.18 -16.93 10.80
C LYS A 629 20.53 -17.51 12.17
N GLN A 630 21.46 -16.88 12.88
CA GLN A 630 21.78 -17.17 14.27
C GLN A 630 21.37 -15.99 15.14
N LEU A 631 20.67 -16.28 16.24
CA LEU A 631 20.18 -15.29 17.20
C LEU A 631 20.91 -15.46 18.54
N SER A 632 21.38 -14.34 19.10
CA SER A 632 21.97 -14.29 20.43
C SER A 632 21.23 -13.25 21.27
N PRO A 633 20.68 -13.61 22.46
CA PRO A 633 19.93 -12.68 23.29
C PRO A 633 20.82 -11.56 23.82
N CYS A 634 20.24 -10.40 24.06
CA CYS A 634 20.88 -9.22 24.62
C CYS A 634 20.25 -8.83 25.97
N PRO A 635 21.03 -8.19 26.89
CA PRO A 635 20.45 -7.49 28.01
C PRO A 635 19.69 -6.24 27.54
N CYS A 636 18.61 -5.92 28.23
CA CYS A 636 17.83 -4.72 27.92
C CYS A 636 18.64 -3.45 28.17
N THR A 637 18.55 -2.51 27.25
CA THR A 637 19.10 -1.15 27.29
C THR A 637 17.98 -0.14 27.09
N LEU A 638 18.28 1.15 27.12
CA LEU A 638 17.32 2.21 26.77
C LEU A 638 16.80 2.12 25.33
N ASP A 639 17.54 1.48 24.45
CA ASP A 639 17.23 1.35 23.02
C ASP A 639 16.15 0.30 22.76
N ASP A 640 15.82 -0.53 23.76
CA ASP A 640 14.75 -1.53 23.70
C ASP A 640 13.38 -0.95 24.17
N TYR A 641 13.30 0.38 24.36
CA TYR A 641 12.09 1.03 24.87
C TYR A 641 11.65 2.22 24.03
N HIS A 642 10.35 2.24 23.71
CA HIS A 642 9.64 3.44 23.27
C HIS A 642 9.40 4.39 24.45
N CYS A 643 9.14 5.66 24.17
CA CYS A 643 8.48 6.51 25.17
C CYS A 643 7.07 5.96 25.44
N ASP A 644 6.64 6.02 26.70
CA ASP A 644 5.32 5.56 27.09
C ASP A 644 4.23 6.62 26.83
N PHE A 645 2.98 6.25 27.00
CA PHE A 645 1.84 7.16 26.90
C PHE A 645 2.05 8.40 27.77
N GLY A 646 1.84 9.59 27.22
CA GLY A 646 2.11 10.87 27.88
C GLY A 646 3.55 11.34 27.82
N TYR A 647 4.45 10.58 27.21
CA TYR A 647 5.87 10.92 27.03
C TYR A 647 6.25 10.96 25.56
N TYR A 648 7.29 11.73 25.23
CA TYR A 648 7.87 11.78 23.89
C TYR A 648 9.38 11.97 23.96
N ARG A 649 10.08 11.69 22.88
CA ARG A 649 11.53 11.87 22.79
C ARG A 649 11.84 13.08 21.92
N PRO A 650 12.34 14.20 22.50
CA PRO A 650 12.75 15.36 21.73
C PRO A 650 13.85 15.03 20.73
N HIS A 651 13.87 15.72 19.60
CA HIS A 651 14.71 15.41 18.44
C HIS A 651 16.23 15.29 18.72
N ASN A 652 16.74 15.88 19.78
CA ASN A 652 18.15 15.81 20.18
C ASN A 652 18.37 15.11 21.52
N SER A 653 17.37 14.43 22.07
CA SER A 653 17.45 13.73 23.33
C SER A 653 17.44 12.22 23.17
N SER A 654 18.18 11.52 24.01
CA SER A 654 18.05 10.06 24.16
C SER A 654 16.97 9.68 25.16
N GLU A 655 16.47 10.63 25.95
CA GLU A 655 15.54 10.39 27.06
C GLU A 655 14.11 10.77 26.67
N CYS A 656 13.16 10.03 27.22
CA CYS A 656 11.75 10.35 27.14
C CYS A 656 11.40 11.41 28.18
N VAL A 657 10.73 12.47 27.74
CA VAL A 657 10.25 13.57 28.59
C VAL A 657 8.74 13.62 28.58
N GLU A 658 8.14 14.08 29.67
CA GLU A 658 6.70 14.24 29.79
C GLU A 658 6.18 15.29 28.79
N GLN A 659 5.07 15.00 28.11
CA GLN A 659 4.42 15.95 27.20
C GLN A 659 3.84 17.11 28.00
N GLU A 660 4.04 18.36 27.55
CA GLU A 660 3.62 19.55 28.29
C GLU A 660 2.09 19.56 28.52
N GLU A 661 1.30 19.06 27.58
CA GLU A 661 -0.16 18.98 27.66
C GLU A 661 -0.65 17.99 28.73
N MET A 662 0.17 17.00 29.08
CA MET A 662 -0.16 15.94 30.03
C MET A 662 0.58 16.09 31.37
N LYS A 663 1.39 17.12 31.50
CA LYS A 663 2.25 17.33 32.65
C LYS A 663 1.44 17.50 33.94
N GLY A 664 1.72 16.62 34.89
CA GLY A 664 1.03 16.64 36.20
C GLY A 664 -0.41 16.14 36.18
N LEU A 665 -0.91 15.66 35.06
CA LEU A 665 -2.19 14.98 34.96
C LEU A 665 -2.03 13.47 35.22
N PRO A 666 -3.01 12.78 35.84
CA PRO A 666 -2.99 11.34 35.92
C PRO A 666 -3.07 10.75 34.50
N LEU A 667 -2.16 9.83 34.17
CA LEU A 667 -2.17 9.13 32.88
C LEU A 667 -3.25 8.04 32.95
N GLU A 668 -4.44 8.37 32.49
CA GLU A 668 -5.58 7.46 32.46
C GLU A 668 -5.96 7.15 30.99
N PHE A 669 -6.34 5.91 30.73
CA PHE A 669 -6.85 5.48 29.43
C PHE A 669 -7.91 4.39 29.58
N CYS A 670 -8.69 4.18 28.52
CA CYS A 670 -9.80 3.23 28.53
C CYS A 670 -9.38 1.90 27.91
N LEU A 671 -9.48 0.81 28.66
CA LEU A 671 -9.38 -0.55 28.16
C LEU A 671 -10.59 -1.38 28.57
N ASN A 672 -11.14 -2.17 27.66
CA ASN A 672 -12.28 -3.05 27.91
C ASN A 672 -13.48 -2.35 28.60
N GLY A 673 -13.65 -1.06 28.32
CA GLY A 673 -14.69 -0.25 28.97
C GLY A 673 -14.38 0.16 30.40
N THR A 674 -13.20 -0.13 30.93
CA THR A 674 -12.73 0.31 32.24
C THR A 674 -11.60 1.34 32.12
N THR A 675 -11.44 2.17 33.13
CA THR A 675 -10.36 3.16 33.20
C THR A 675 -9.14 2.54 33.89
N GLU A 676 -8.02 2.56 33.18
CA GLU A 676 -6.72 2.16 33.67
C GLU A 676 -5.88 3.41 34.02
N GLU A 677 -5.18 3.39 35.12
CA GLU A 677 -4.18 4.40 35.49
C GLU A 677 -2.78 3.84 35.24
N LEU A 678 -1.98 4.60 34.53
CA LEU A 678 -0.59 4.26 34.18
C LEU A 678 0.38 4.99 35.11
N GLN A 679 1.15 4.24 35.88
CA GLN A 679 2.31 4.69 36.63
C GLN A 679 3.56 4.27 35.88
N THR A 680 4.27 5.23 35.30
CA THR A 680 5.42 4.94 34.45
C THR A 680 6.58 5.90 34.73
N SER A 681 7.79 5.43 34.50
CA SER A 681 8.99 6.26 34.42
C SER A 681 9.24 6.85 33.03
N GLY A 682 8.25 6.76 32.14
CA GLY A 682 8.29 7.32 30.79
C GLY A 682 8.73 6.36 29.70
N TYR A 683 8.94 5.07 30.01
CA TYR A 683 9.43 4.07 29.07
C TYR A 683 8.52 2.85 29.01
N ARG A 684 8.26 2.40 27.80
CA ARG A 684 7.51 1.17 27.46
C ARG A 684 8.37 0.28 26.58
N LYS A 685 8.48 -1.01 26.92
CA LYS A 685 9.20 -1.97 26.08
C LYS A 685 8.62 -2.00 24.68
N ILE A 686 9.48 -2.02 23.65
CA ILE A 686 9.06 -2.12 22.25
C ILE A 686 8.31 -3.44 22.06
N PRO A 687 7.10 -3.44 21.47
CA PRO A 687 6.39 -4.67 21.17
C PRO A 687 7.23 -5.63 20.32
N GLY A 688 7.25 -6.90 20.71
CA GLY A 688 8.07 -7.93 20.04
C GLY A 688 9.54 -7.95 20.44
N ASP A 689 10.01 -7.00 21.28
CA ASP A 689 11.36 -7.03 21.82
C ASP A 689 11.58 -8.21 22.78
N LYS A 690 12.70 -8.91 22.61
CA LYS A 690 13.04 -10.14 23.35
C LYS A 690 14.19 -9.98 24.34
N CYS A 691 14.62 -8.73 24.63
CA CYS A 691 15.69 -8.52 25.61
C CYS A 691 15.32 -9.03 27.00
N GLU A 692 16.29 -9.51 27.73
CA GLU A 692 16.13 -10.04 29.08
C GLU A 692 17.17 -9.43 30.01
N PHE A 693 16.77 -9.17 31.24
CA PHE A 693 17.65 -8.53 32.24
C PHE A 693 18.06 -7.09 31.84
N GLY A 694 18.99 -6.49 32.54
CA GLY A 694 19.50 -5.14 32.26
C GLY A 694 18.55 -4.03 32.72
N PHE A 695 18.31 -3.02 31.88
CA PHE A 695 17.48 -1.86 32.19
C PHE A 695 15.99 -2.26 32.31
N GLN A 696 15.38 -1.95 33.43
CA GLN A 696 13.97 -2.25 33.73
C GLN A 696 13.28 -1.00 34.27
N PRO A 697 12.63 -0.19 33.45
CA PRO A 697 11.91 0.99 33.88
C PRO A 697 10.64 0.60 34.65
N VAL A 698 10.24 1.47 35.58
CA VAL A 698 8.99 1.30 36.33
C VAL A 698 7.82 1.51 35.39
N ARG A 699 6.95 0.51 35.26
CA ARG A 699 5.71 0.58 34.50
C ARG A 699 4.66 -0.32 35.15
N LYS A 700 3.54 0.27 35.55
CA LYS A 700 2.44 -0.44 36.21
C LYS A 700 1.10 0.14 35.75
N GLU A 701 0.19 -0.73 35.34
CA GLU A 701 -1.21 -0.39 35.06
C GLU A 701 -2.08 -0.80 36.23
N THR A 702 -3.00 0.07 36.63
CA THR A 702 -3.92 -0.16 37.74
C THR A 702 -5.34 0.05 37.25
N ASP A 703 -6.17 -1.00 37.28
CA ASP A 703 -7.61 -0.90 36.98
C ASP A 703 -8.32 -0.09 38.08
N LEU A 704 -8.85 1.06 37.73
CA LEU A 704 -9.62 1.94 38.58
C LEU A 704 -11.09 1.52 38.71
N ARG A 705 -11.51 0.46 38.00
CA ARG A 705 -12.89 -0.04 37.94
C ARG A 705 -13.96 1.02 37.62
N ARG A 706 -13.53 2.15 37.06
CA ARG A 706 -14.42 3.18 36.54
C ARG A 706 -14.78 2.83 35.12
N ARG A 707 -16.05 2.89 34.75
CA ARG A 707 -16.47 2.72 33.36
C ARG A 707 -16.10 3.95 32.57
N CYS A 708 -15.46 3.75 31.43
CA CYS A 708 -15.20 4.84 30.50
C CYS A 708 -16.53 5.34 29.93
N THR A 709 -16.79 6.63 30.06
CA THR A 709 -17.93 7.29 29.45
C THR A 709 -17.61 7.61 27.99
N SER A 710 -17.56 6.60 27.13
CA SER A 710 -17.53 6.85 25.71
C SER A 710 -18.96 6.96 25.19
N ASN A 711 -19.28 8.01 24.45
CA ASN A 711 -20.48 8.10 23.64
C ASN A 711 -20.47 7.15 22.41
N ALA A 712 -19.42 6.35 22.26
CA ALA A 712 -19.36 5.29 21.28
C ALA A 712 -20.21 4.12 21.76
N MET A 713 -21.30 3.85 21.08
CA MET A 713 -22.07 2.63 21.32
C MET A 713 -21.17 1.43 21.03
N TYR A 714 -20.67 0.77 22.07
CA TYR A 714 -20.20 -0.60 21.90
C TYR A 714 -21.35 -1.39 21.27
N PRO A 715 -21.09 -2.27 20.33
CA PRO A 715 -22.09 -3.22 19.93
C PRO A 715 -22.44 -4.00 21.19
N ILE A 716 -23.57 -3.64 21.78
CA ILE A 716 -24.21 -4.50 22.76
C ILE A 716 -24.40 -5.79 22.00
N SER A 717 -23.73 -6.86 22.45
CA SER A 717 -24.10 -8.20 22.02
C SER A 717 -25.60 -8.25 22.27
N LEU A 718 -26.37 -8.19 21.21
CA LEU A 718 -27.78 -8.53 21.23
C LEU A 718 -27.86 -10.04 21.46
N THR A 719 -27.46 -10.49 22.64
CA THR A 719 -28.23 -11.52 23.28
C THR A 719 -29.58 -10.87 23.48
N GLU A 720 -30.55 -11.30 22.71
CA GLU A 720 -31.97 -11.06 22.97
C GLU A 720 -32.28 -11.42 24.41
N SER A 721 -31.99 -10.54 25.32
CA SER A 721 -32.71 -10.41 26.54
C SER A 721 -33.97 -9.64 26.13
N SER A 722 -34.98 -10.39 25.72
CA SER A 722 -36.34 -9.90 25.69
C SER A 722 -36.67 -9.34 27.07
N SER A 723 -36.41 -8.06 27.26
CA SER A 723 -36.96 -7.38 28.43
C SER A 723 -38.48 -7.30 28.21
N PRO A 724 -39.28 -7.85 29.13
CA PRO A 724 -40.77 -7.84 29.00
C PRO A 724 -41.35 -6.43 29.00
N SER A 725 -40.53 -5.39 29.21
CA SER A 725 -40.99 -4.00 29.32
C SER A 725 -41.42 -3.38 27.98
N ALA A 726 -40.82 -3.71 26.85
CA ALA A 726 -41.23 -3.12 25.56
C ALA A 726 -42.57 -3.70 25.06
N ALA A 727 -42.81 -4.99 25.29
CA ALA A 727 -44.12 -5.60 24.97
C ALA A 727 -45.19 -5.06 25.89
N ILE A 728 -44.92 -4.81 27.17
CA ILE A 728 -45.87 -4.23 28.13
C ILE A 728 -46.18 -2.77 27.74
N ILE A 729 -45.19 -1.97 27.35
CA ILE A 729 -45.42 -0.58 26.92
C ILE A 729 -46.25 -0.53 25.63
N SER A 730 -45.97 -1.39 24.65
CA SER A 730 -46.78 -1.41 23.41
C SER A 730 -48.24 -1.87 23.66
N VAL A 731 -48.46 -2.84 24.54
CA VAL A 731 -49.80 -3.26 24.94
C VAL A 731 -50.56 -2.15 25.69
N VAL A 732 -49.88 -1.42 26.58
CA VAL A 732 -50.48 -0.30 27.33
C VAL A 732 -50.79 0.86 26.38
N VAL A 733 -49.93 1.20 25.44
CA VAL A 733 -50.19 2.24 24.42
C VAL A 733 -51.36 1.84 23.54
N LEU A 734 -51.41 0.60 23.09
CA LEU A 734 -52.53 0.09 22.27
C LEU A 734 -53.85 0.10 23.05
N ALA A 735 -53.82 -0.29 24.33
CA ALA A 735 -54.98 -0.24 25.21
C ALA A 735 -55.49 1.21 25.45
N MET A 736 -54.55 2.16 25.59
CA MET A 736 -54.94 3.58 25.74
C MET A 736 -55.51 4.16 24.42
N LEU A 737 -54.98 3.77 23.27
CA LEU A 737 -55.54 4.17 21.97
C LEU A 737 -56.93 3.58 21.75
N LEU A 738 -57.16 2.33 22.11
CA LEU A 738 -58.49 1.70 22.06
C LEU A 738 -59.47 2.33 23.03
N ALA A 739 -59.05 2.66 24.24
CA ALA A 739 -59.86 3.37 25.21
C ALA A 739 -60.24 4.79 24.75
N SER A 740 -59.30 5.53 24.16
CA SER A 740 -59.57 6.86 23.62
C SER A 740 -60.51 6.80 22.38
N ALA A 741 -60.35 5.77 21.54
CA ALA A 741 -61.28 5.52 20.43
C ALA A 741 -62.71 5.18 20.90
N MET A 742 -62.85 4.35 21.95
CA MET A 742 -64.13 4.04 22.54
C MET A 742 -64.75 5.26 23.17
N VAL A 743 -64.03 6.11 23.88
CA VAL A 743 -64.52 7.37 24.43
C VAL A 743 -64.87 8.32 23.30
N GLY A 744 -64.08 8.39 22.20
CA GLY A 744 -64.46 9.17 21.03
C GLY A 744 -65.76 8.71 20.36
N VAL A 745 -65.95 7.41 20.17
CA VAL A 745 -67.19 6.83 19.65
C VAL A 745 -68.38 7.09 20.60
N TRP A 746 -68.15 7.00 21.93
CA TRP A 746 -69.20 7.31 22.92
C TRP A 746 -69.62 8.80 22.93
N LEU A 747 -68.61 9.71 22.81
CA LEU A 747 -68.85 11.14 22.67
C LEU A 747 -69.61 11.48 21.37
N VAL A 748 -69.16 10.88 20.24
CA VAL A 748 -69.89 11.05 18.96
C VAL A 748 -71.29 10.52 19.03
N LYS A 749 -71.50 9.36 19.66
CA LYS A 749 -72.84 8.78 19.87
C LYS A 749 -73.70 9.61 20.80
N LYS A 750 -73.12 10.22 21.84
CA LYS A 750 -73.85 11.02 22.87
C LYS A 750 -74.17 12.45 22.38
N TYR A 751 -73.22 13.06 21.61
CA TYR A 751 -73.41 14.48 21.22
C TYR A 751 -73.75 14.73 19.74
N ILE A 752 -73.61 13.79 18.85
CA ILE A 752 -73.82 13.97 17.40
C ILE A 752 -75.03 13.17 16.91
N CYS A 753 -75.44 12.05 17.51
CA CYS A 753 -76.58 11.25 17.09
C CYS A 753 -77.88 11.67 17.71
N GLY A 754 -78.05 12.98 18.08
CA GLY A 754 -79.34 13.55 18.50
C GLY A 754 -80.01 14.44 17.48
N GLY A 755 -79.61 14.51 16.26
CA GLY A 755 -80.16 15.38 15.23
C GLY A 755 -80.18 14.72 13.83
N ARG A 756 -81.39 14.87 13.20
CA ARG A 756 -81.83 14.29 11.94
C ARG A 756 -80.81 14.28 10.80
N PHE A 757 -80.81 13.15 10.11
CA PHE A 757 -80.13 12.97 8.80
C PHE A 757 -80.67 13.91 7.71
N LEU A 758 -79.76 14.65 7.05
CA LEU A 758 -80.01 15.15 5.74
C LEU A 758 -78.92 14.57 4.83
N VAL A 759 -79.34 13.70 3.94
CA VAL A 759 -78.52 13.10 2.90
C VAL A 759 -78.29 14.13 1.82
N HIS A 760 -77.03 14.54 1.61
CA HIS A 760 -76.68 15.20 0.36
C HIS A 760 -75.76 14.28 -0.42
N ARG A 761 -76.25 13.87 -1.54
CA ARG A 761 -75.64 13.11 -2.62
C ARG A 761 -74.78 14.06 -3.41
N TYR A 762 -73.41 13.89 -3.45
CA TYR A 762 -72.59 14.57 -4.46
C TYR A 762 -72.21 13.60 -5.53
N SER A 763 -72.65 13.99 -6.76
CA SER A 763 -72.23 13.34 -8.01
C SER A 763 -70.79 13.72 -8.36
N VAL A 764 -70.06 12.73 -8.86
CA VAL A 764 -68.81 12.88 -9.50
C VAL A 764 -68.93 13.65 -10.80
N MET A 765 -68.39 14.84 -10.88
CA MET A 765 -68.15 15.49 -12.16
C MET A 765 -66.67 15.33 -12.54
N ARG A 766 -66.50 14.68 -13.65
CA ARG A 766 -65.29 14.53 -14.39
C ARG A 766 -65.21 15.72 -15.33
N GLU A 767 -64.26 16.61 -15.15
CA GLU A 767 -64.01 17.67 -16.12
C GLU A 767 -62.58 17.61 -16.63
N HIS A 768 -62.47 17.46 -17.93
CA HIS A 768 -61.32 17.76 -18.76
C HIS A 768 -61.10 19.25 -18.77
N VAL A 769 -59.86 19.73 -18.56
CA VAL A 769 -59.47 21.04 -19.03
C VAL A 769 -58.14 20.95 -19.74
N GLU A 770 -58.19 21.47 -20.92
CA GLU A 770 -57.12 21.61 -21.91
C GLU A 770 -56.02 22.56 -21.46
N ALA A 771 -54.93 22.42 -22.19
CA ALA A 771 -53.74 23.22 -22.22
C ALA A 771 -53.97 24.74 -22.23
N ASN A 772 -53.11 25.44 -21.51
CA ASN A 772 -52.62 26.74 -21.96
C ASN A 772 -51.17 26.98 -21.55
N LYS A 773 -50.42 27.24 -22.56
CA LYS A 773 -49.04 27.66 -22.72
C LYS A 773 -48.81 29.01 -22.05
N ILE A 774 -47.81 29.16 -21.21
CA ILE A 774 -47.11 30.41 -21.00
C ILE A 774 -45.64 30.14 -21.02
N GLU A 775 -44.97 30.84 -21.89
CA GLU A 775 -43.55 30.86 -22.10
C GLU A 775 -42.79 31.48 -20.94
N GLY A 776 -41.57 31.02 -20.76
CA GLY A 776 -40.46 31.83 -20.26
C GLY A 776 -39.88 31.31 -18.96
N VAL A 777 -38.63 31.02 -19.10
CA VAL A 777 -37.49 31.07 -18.19
C VAL A 777 -36.75 29.76 -18.13
N ASP A 778 -35.72 29.74 -18.94
CA ASP A 778 -34.36 29.26 -18.79
C ASP A 778 -34.07 27.82 -18.37
N ASP A 779 -33.62 27.11 -19.37
CA ASP A 779 -32.68 26.02 -19.36
C ASP A 779 -31.49 26.26 -18.39
N VAL A 780 -31.48 25.59 -17.29
CA VAL A 780 -30.24 25.05 -16.65
C VAL A 780 -30.72 23.89 -15.78
N ASP A 781 -30.54 22.68 -16.21
CA ASP A 781 -30.37 21.45 -15.39
C ASP A 781 -30.77 20.17 -16.15
N ALA A 782 -30.16 19.99 -17.29
CA ALA A 782 -30.21 18.72 -17.98
C ALA A 782 -28.80 18.36 -18.52
N GLN A 783 -27.83 18.33 -17.63
CA GLN A 783 -26.52 17.78 -17.97
C GLN A 783 -25.77 17.45 -16.69
N TYR A 784 -26.17 16.40 -16.02
CA TYR A 784 -25.32 15.63 -15.11
C TYR A 784 -25.98 14.29 -14.76
N MET A 785 -26.14 13.48 -15.78
CA MET A 785 -26.30 12.03 -15.63
C MET A 785 -25.51 11.36 -16.74
N GLU A 786 -24.19 11.47 -16.64
CA GLU A 786 -23.29 10.55 -17.34
C GLU A 786 -22.05 10.34 -16.50
N THR A 787 -21.86 9.05 -16.16
CA THR A 787 -20.58 8.43 -15.85
C THR A 787 -19.82 8.96 -14.64
N GLY A 788 -20.35 8.68 -13.46
CA GLY A 788 -19.52 8.42 -12.30
C GLY A 788 -19.22 6.93 -12.20
N ALA A 789 -18.43 6.37 -13.10
CA ALA A 789 -17.66 5.19 -12.79
C ALA A 789 -16.62 5.65 -11.77
N ALA A 790 -16.91 5.41 -10.51
CA ALA A 790 -15.92 5.60 -9.46
C ALA A 790 -14.75 4.67 -9.81
N GLN A 791 -13.66 5.26 -10.25
CA GLN A 791 -12.36 4.59 -10.24
C GLN A 791 -12.11 4.21 -8.78
N TYR A 792 -12.37 2.95 -8.47
CA TYR A 792 -11.82 2.32 -7.28
C TYR A 792 -10.34 2.11 -7.58
N THR A 793 -9.52 3.06 -7.23
CA THR A 793 -8.08 2.87 -7.14
C THR A 793 -7.81 2.01 -5.91
N GLU A 794 -6.87 1.09 -6.00
CA GLU A 794 -6.37 0.26 -4.89
C GLU A 794 -5.81 1.09 -3.72
N ASP A 795 -5.73 2.40 -3.86
CA ASP A 795 -5.31 3.38 -2.84
C ASP A 795 -6.29 3.50 -1.66
N SER A 796 -7.48 2.86 -1.71
CA SER A 796 -8.45 2.94 -0.62
C SER A 796 -8.03 2.18 0.65
N ASP A 797 -6.98 1.37 0.60
CA ASP A 797 -6.50 0.61 1.76
C ASP A 797 -5.68 1.44 2.74
N GLN A 798 -5.16 2.59 2.30
CA GLN A 798 -4.44 3.51 3.15
C GLN A 798 -5.35 4.54 3.83
N ASP A 799 -6.53 4.81 3.26
CA ASP A 799 -7.49 5.80 3.75
C ASP A 799 -8.53 5.20 4.71
N LEU A 800 -8.09 4.32 5.60
CA LEU A 800 -8.98 3.85 6.67
C LEU A 800 -9.70 5.02 7.34
N LEU A 801 -9.02 6.11 7.33
CA LEU A 801 -9.27 7.07 8.37
C LEU A 801 -9.56 8.46 7.80
N GLU A 802 -9.51 8.63 6.47
CA GLU A 802 -10.04 9.83 5.76
C GLU A 802 -11.56 9.92 5.66
#